data_328ab6a11cfe13788f2706c75f2fe4a7
#
_entry.id   328ab6a11cfe13788f2706c75f2fe4a7
#
_cell.length_a   1.000
_cell.length_b   1.000
_cell.length_c   1.000
_cell.angle_alpha   90.00
_cell.angle_beta   90.00
_cell.angle_gamma   90.00
#
_symmetry.space_group_name_H-M   'P 1'
#
loop_
_entity.id
_entity.type
_entity.pdbx_description
1 polymer ?
#
loop_
_entity_poly.entity_id
_entity_poly.type
_entity_poly.pdbx_seq_one_letter_code
_entity_poly.pdbx_strand_id
1 'polypeptide(L)'
;MPFCQVIVDINHTDVDHVFTYRVPPGLDVCPGMRVHVPFGPRRLEGVVVEMAADCDLPPERVKDICDTLEDYPAVLPPLLELAKEIQRTSFCTLAVALRLMFPAQMRGQRIREKQQEVAVLTVAPDVLGQVIAAQVRAPKRAKVLRTLADAPDMELTTAALRETVGDCRDALNALCRMGFVKLEKRESLRRPYGEMERLSAQDPELTRQQEDVLAELLPAVETGKGEFLLYGVTGSGKTEVFIRAVRRAAQMGKTAIVLVPEIALTPQMVSWFRSRFGEDAAVLHSRLSPGERYDEWRRIRRGDVRVVIGARSAIFAPLQNVGLIIIDEEHEQSYIADNNPHYDARRLAHERCAREGAALLLASATPSMRSFAMAGRGDLRLLEMPRRVNNRPMPTVHVVDMREELKKGNRSVFSGALVNGLDRCLKSGRQAILFINRRGFSTFVSCRSCGYVVTCSQCDVSMTYHSAENVLRCHYCGQEAAVPKVCPECGSPYIKYFGVGTQRVEEEVHRLFPDVPTLRMDNDTTRTKDAHATLIERFRRGEARILVGTQMIAKGLDFPNVTMVGIVAADAMLKLPDYRSAERTFQLLTQVAGRAGRADAPGEVFLQTYDPENYAVEAASRQDYRAFFEEEMRRRRRALYPPYTLIARLLFEADDEKTAQQAAETAMRLMETFFERRAYLKKYVIALRAMACPIKKIKGKSRWQTTLKIVDQPICQEAVGKMSEIAAAPTAGCLCVCQINPSSMM
;
A
#
# COMPACT_ATOMS: atom_id res chain seq x y z
N MET A 1 5.39 -29.97 34.54
CA MET A 1 5.68 -28.59 34.08
C MET A 1 5.22 -28.49 32.66
N PRO A 2 4.52 -27.43 32.27
CA PRO A 2 4.10 -27.29 30.88
C PRO A 2 5.28 -27.00 29.96
N PHE A 3 5.17 -27.44 28.71
CA PHE A 3 6.11 -27.15 27.63
C PHE A 3 5.49 -26.17 26.65
N CYS A 4 6.31 -25.47 25.90
CA CYS A 4 5.87 -24.64 24.81
C CYS A 4 6.74 -24.84 23.58
N GLN A 5 6.12 -24.66 22.41
CA GLN A 5 6.78 -24.70 21.13
C GLN A 5 7.08 -23.26 20.67
N VAL A 6 8.35 -22.97 20.40
CA VAL A 6 8.84 -21.62 20.08
C VAL A 6 9.49 -21.60 18.71
N ILE A 7 9.11 -20.63 17.90
CA ILE A 7 9.87 -20.23 16.70
C ILE A 7 10.88 -19.17 17.10
N VAL A 8 12.16 -19.49 16.93
CA VAL A 8 13.28 -18.58 17.24
C VAL A 8 13.45 -17.55 16.12
N ASP A 9 13.75 -16.30 16.46
CA ASP A 9 13.86 -15.20 15.48
C ASP A 9 15.16 -15.28 14.63
N ILE A 10 15.32 -16.39 13.91
CA ILE A 10 16.40 -16.62 12.94
C ILE A 10 15.80 -16.79 11.55
N ASN A 11 16.36 -16.06 10.58
CA ASN A 11 15.98 -16.22 9.18
C ASN A 11 16.91 -17.23 8.47
N HIS A 12 16.72 -18.50 8.75
CA HIS A 12 17.45 -19.60 8.11
C HIS A 12 16.54 -20.82 7.98
N THR A 13 16.56 -21.47 6.83
CA THR A 13 15.69 -22.63 6.54
C THR A 13 15.94 -23.84 7.45
N ASP A 14 17.17 -24.08 7.83
CA ASP A 14 17.54 -25.23 8.68
C ASP A 14 16.98 -25.13 10.12
N VAL A 15 16.59 -23.92 10.52
CA VAL A 15 16.01 -23.65 11.85
C VAL A 15 14.55 -23.20 11.77
N ASP A 16 13.91 -23.34 10.60
CA ASP A 16 12.49 -23.01 10.39
C ASP A 16 11.58 -24.15 10.85
N HIS A 17 11.76 -24.53 12.11
CA HIS A 17 10.91 -25.49 12.81
C HIS A 17 10.74 -25.05 14.26
N VAL A 18 9.75 -25.62 14.93
CA VAL A 18 9.49 -25.33 16.34
C VAL A 18 10.51 -26.01 17.23
N PHE A 19 10.94 -25.29 18.28
CA PHE A 19 11.79 -25.82 19.33
C PHE A 19 11.00 -25.92 20.63
N THR A 20 11.07 -27.06 21.30
CA THR A 20 10.38 -27.27 22.57
C THR A 20 11.23 -26.75 23.73
N TYR A 21 10.62 -25.90 24.57
CA TYR A 21 11.20 -25.39 25.80
C TYR A 21 10.28 -25.69 26.97
N ARG A 22 10.84 -25.78 28.15
CA ARG A 22 10.11 -25.92 29.42
C ARG A 22 9.74 -24.54 29.95
N VAL A 23 8.50 -24.41 30.46
CA VAL A 23 8.06 -23.20 31.14
C VAL A 23 8.39 -23.28 32.61
N PRO A 24 9.30 -22.44 33.16
CA PRO A 24 9.62 -22.44 34.57
C PRO A 24 8.40 -22.08 35.44
N PRO A 25 8.37 -22.59 36.70
CA PRO A 25 7.36 -22.15 37.67
C PRO A 25 7.42 -20.63 37.90
N GLY A 26 6.26 -19.98 37.87
CA GLY A 26 6.15 -18.54 38.07
C GLY A 26 6.18 -17.69 36.76
N LEU A 27 6.44 -18.31 35.61
CA LEU A 27 6.22 -17.66 34.32
C LEU A 27 4.85 -18.03 33.75
N ASP A 28 4.06 -17.02 33.44
CA ASP A 28 2.79 -17.19 32.67
C ASP A 28 3.11 -17.06 31.21
N VAL A 29 2.91 -18.14 30.43
CA VAL A 29 3.25 -18.21 29.01
C VAL A 29 2.07 -18.76 28.24
N CYS A 30 1.73 -18.07 27.14
CA CYS A 30 0.68 -18.51 26.23
C CYS A 30 1.08 -18.29 24.76
N PRO A 31 0.38 -18.91 23.78
CA PRO A 31 0.65 -18.71 22.37
C PRO A 31 0.58 -17.24 21.98
N GLY A 32 1.55 -16.81 21.15
CA GLY A 32 1.68 -15.42 20.71
C GLY A 32 2.56 -14.55 21.62
N MET A 33 2.98 -15.02 22.78
CA MET A 33 3.94 -14.30 23.61
C MET A 33 5.34 -14.36 23.02
N ARG A 34 6.07 -13.26 23.21
CA ARG A 34 7.50 -13.20 22.87
C ARG A 34 8.32 -13.58 24.10
N VAL A 35 9.29 -14.44 23.86
CA VAL A 35 10.13 -15.00 24.94
C VAL A 35 11.59 -14.92 24.56
N HIS A 36 12.46 -14.88 25.57
CA HIS A 36 13.86 -15.18 25.39
C HIS A 36 14.15 -16.65 25.68
N VAL A 37 14.87 -17.27 24.76
CA VAL A 37 15.25 -18.69 24.86
C VAL A 37 16.74 -18.87 24.67
N PRO A 38 17.34 -19.87 25.36
CA PRO A 38 18.73 -20.24 25.13
C PRO A 38 18.86 -21.04 23.83
N PHE A 39 19.66 -20.54 22.88
CA PHE A 39 19.92 -21.18 21.60
C PHE A 39 21.44 -21.29 21.37
N GLY A 40 22.00 -22.49 21.48
CA GLY A 40 23.44 -22.68 21.57
C GLY A 40 24.03 -21.89 22.73
N PRO A 41 25.07 -21.08 22.50
CA PRO A 41 25.68 -20.22 23.53
C PRO A 41 24.98 -18.85 23.67
N ARG A 42 23.96 -18.59 22.85
CA ARG A 42 23.29 -17.29 22.78
C ARG A 42 21.91 -17.34 23.41
N ARG A 43 21.45 -16.17 23.83
CA ARG A 43 20.07 -15.92 24.22
C ARG A 43 19.39 -15.19 23.03
N LEU A 44 18.30 -15.76 22.52
CA LEU A 44 17.59 -15.22 21.35
C LEU A 44 16.13 -14.96 21.68
N GLU A 45 15.53 -14.06 20.94
CA GLU A 45 14.09 -13.84 20.97
C GLU A 45 13.38 -14.93 20.15
N GLY A 46 12.18 -15.30 20.58
CA GLY A 46 11.30 -16.21 19.87
C GLY A 46 9.84 -15.88 20.15
N VAL A 47 8.95 -16.50 19.39
CA VAL A 47 7.50 -16.41 19.58
C VAL A 47 6.95 -17.79 19.92
N VAL A 48 6.19 -17.87 20.99
CA VAL A 48 5.47 -19.09 21.38
C VAL A 48 4.33 -19.32 20.38
N VAL A 49 4.31 -20.45 19.71
CA VAL A 49 3.27 -20.80 18.73
C VAL A 49 2.23 -21.77 19.29
N GLU A 50 2.62 -22.59 20.27
CA GLU A 50 1.74 -23.59 20.85
C GLU A 50 2.22 -24.00 22.26
N MET A 51 1.27 -24.41 23.11
CA MET A 51 1.57 -25.03 24.41
C MET A 51 1.44 -26.56 24.27
N ALA A 52 2.34 -27.31 24.89
CA ALA A 52 2.33 -28.77 24.90
C ALA A 52 2.31 -29.30 26.35
N ALA A 53 1.49 -30.31 26.57
CA ALA A 53 1.45 -30.99 27.88
C ALA A 53 2.65 -31.92 28.08
N ASP A 54 3.08 -32.57 26.99
CA ASP A 54 4.15 -33.57 26.98
C ASP A 54 5.22 -33.17 25.93
N CYS A 55 6.40 -33.76 26.09
CA CYS A 55 7.54 -33.57 25.20
C CYS A 55 8.22 -34.92 24.91
N ASP A 56 8.41 -35.21 23.62
CA ASP A 56 9.08 -36.42 23.15
C ASP A 56 10.60 -36.44 23.41
N LEU A 57 11.17 -35.30 23.84
CA LEU A 57 12.60 -35.17 24.11
C LEU A 57 12.93 -35.58 25.54
N PRO A 58 14.12 -36.20 25.80
CA PRO A 58 14.59 -36.47 27.14
C PRO A 58 14.60 -35.19 27.99
N PRO A 59 14.12 -35.20 29.24
CA PRO A 59 13.99 -34.01 30.09
C PRO A 59 15.29 -33.21 30.23
N GLU A 60 16.45 -33.88 30.17
CA GLU A 60 17.78 -33.29 30.25
C GLU A 60 18.18 -32.45 29.03
N ARG A 61 17.54 -32.69 27.90
CA ARG A 61 17.77 -31.94 26.64
C ARG A 61 16.85 -30.73 26.47
N VAL A 62 15.76 -30.65 27.23
CA VAL A 62 14.81 -29.56 27.16
C VAL A 62 15.29 -28.43 28.06
N LYS A 63 15.60 -27.29 27.45
CA LYS A 63 16.01 -26.07 28.14
C LYS A 63 14.81 -25.27 28.62
N ASP A 64 15.00 -24.43 29.63
CA ASP A 64 13.98 -23.56 30.17
C ASP A 64 13.92 -22.25 29.37
N ILE A 65 12.72 -21.65 29.24
CA ILE A 65 12.57 -20.25 28.81
C ILE A 65 13.31 -19.36 29.84
N CYS A 66 14.01 -18.33 29.35
CA CYS A 66 14.71 -17.39 30.20
C CYS A 66 13.74 -16.40 30.88
N ASP A 67 12.90 -15.75 30.09
CA ASP A 67 11.88 -14.79 30.51
C ASP A 67 10.90 -14.51 29.39
N THR A 68 9.85 -13.77 29.71
CA THR A 68 8.90 -13.17 28.73
C THR A 68 9.31 -11.73 28.45
N LEU A 69 9.12 -11.26 27.21
CA LEU A 69 9.41 -9.87 26.83
C LEU A 69 8.25 -8.93 27.19
N GLU A 70 7.02 -9.42 27.11
CA GLU A 70 5.78 -8.73 27.50
C GLU A 70 4.95 -9.67 28.39
N ASP A 71 4.03 -9.09 29.16
CA ASP A 71 3.07 -9.79 30.02
C ASP A 71 1.77 -10.19 29.30
N TYR A 72 1.73 -9.99 27.97
CA TYR A 72 0.60 -10.31 27.10
C TYR A 72 1.07 -10.92 25.78
N PRO A 73 0.23 -11.68 25.05
CA PRO A 73 0.58 -12.17 23.72
C PRO A 73 0.70 -11.00 22.73
N ALA A 74 1.90 -10.78 22.19
CA ALA A 74 2.16 -9.76 21.18
C ALA A 74 1.49 -10.12 19.84
N VAL A 75 1.36 -11.41 19.53
CA VAL A 75 0.72 -11.92 18.32
C VAL A 75 -0.55 -12.64 18.70
N LEU A 76 -1.70 -12.12 18.23
CA LEU A 76 -3.00 -12.74 18.49
C LEU A 76 -3.14 -14.08 17.75
N PRO A 77 -3.95 -15.04 18.25
CA PRO A 77 -4.14 -16.33 17.60
C PRO A 77 -4.51 -16.25 16.11
N PRO A 78 -5.43 -15.39 15.64
CA PRO A 78 -5.70 -15.25 14.21
C PRO A 78 -4.50 -14.78 13.40
N LEU A 79 -3.61 -13.96 13.98
CA LEU A 79 -2.38 -13.48 13.34
C LEU A 79 -1.29 -14.56 13.31
N LEU A 80 -1.23 -15.48 14.29
CA LEU A 80 -0.36 -16.66 14.24
C LEU A 80 -0.74 -17.53 13.03
N GLU A 81 -2.01 -17.78 12.84
CA GLU A 81 -2.49 -18.55 11.69
C GLU A 81 -2.27 -17.82 10.36
N LEU A 82 -2.41 -16.48 10.36
CA LEU A 82 -2.09 -15.66 9.19
C LEU A 82 -0.58 -15.72 8.87
N ALA A 83 0.29 -15.79 9.87
CA ALA A 83 1.74 -15.96 9.68
C ALA A 83 2.07 -17.31 9.03
N LYS A 84 1.41 -18.39 9.45
CA LYS A 84 1.53 -19.72 8.82
C LYS A 84 1.07 -19.69 7.36
N GLU A 85 -0.03 -18.98 7.07
CA GLU A 85 -0.52 -18.81 5.69
C GLU A 85 0.48 -18.02 4.81
N ILE A 86 1.11 -16.97 5.37
CA ILE A 86 2.17 -16.23 4.67
C ILE A 86 3.37 -17.13 4.43
N GLN A 87 3.84 -17.91 5.41
CA GLN A 87 4.91 -18.88 5.23
C GLN A 87 4.61 -19.79 4.05
N ARG A 88 3.39 -20.39 4.02
CA ARG A 88 2.96 -21.32 2.99
C ARG A 88 2.87 -20.69 1.59
N THR A 89 2.42 -19.44 1.50
CA THR A 89 2.08 -18.80 0.21
C THR A 89 3.15 -17.88 -0.34
N SER A 90 4.00 -17.34 0.54
CA SER A 90 5.13 -16.48 0.17
C SER A 90 6.47 -17.21 0.26
N PHE A 91 6.45 -18.48 0.66
CA PHE A 91 7.62 -19.36 0.74
C PHE A 91 8.78 -18.75 1.55
N CYS A 92 8.46 -18.14 2.66
CA CYS A 92 9.41 -17.59 3.62
C CYS A 92 9.44 -18.46 4.89
N THR A 93 10.42 -18.23 5.76
CA THR A 93 10.41 -18.86 7.08
C THR A 93 9.30 -18.31 7.97
N LEU A 94 8.79 -19.13 8.89
CA LEU A 94 7.75 -18.68 9.83
C LEU A 94 8.25 -17.50 10.69
N ALA A 95 9.52 -17.51 11.06
CA ALA A 95 10.16 -16.38 11.76
C ALA A 95 10.01 -15.05 10.96
N VAL A 96 10.24 -15.09 9.65
CA VAL A 96 10.07 -13.90 8.78
C VAL A 96 8.61 -13.46 8.66
N ALA A 97 7.67 -14.40 8.60
CA ALA A 97 6.25 -14.11 8.59
C ALA A 97 5.79 -13.47 9.91
N LEU A 98 6.22 -14.01 11.04
CA LEU A 98 5.91 -13.49 12.39
C LEU A 98 6.44 -12.07 12.63
N ARG A 99 7.57 -11.70 12.00
CA ARG A 99 8.12 -10.33 12.07
C ARG A 99 7.18 -9.26 11.51
N LEU A 100 6.19 -9.63 10.69
CA LEU A 100 5.18 -8.70 10.17
C LEU A 100 4.11 -8.34 11.19
N MET A 101 3.91 -9.17 12.22
CA MET A 101 2.79 -9.07 13.17
C MET A 101 2.98 -8.01 14.26
N PHE A 102 4.20 -7.51 14.41
CA PHE A 102 4.53 -6.47 15.40
C PHE A 102 5.59 -5.50 14.88
N PRO A 103 5.69 -4.29 15.46
CA PRO A 103 6.66 -3.28 15.02
C PRO A 103 8.10 -3.79 15.11
N ALA A 104 8.90 -3.53 14.07
CA ALA A 104 10.29 -3.98 14.01
C ALA A 104 11.14 -3.48 15.18
N GLN A 105 10.77 -2.36 15.80
CA GLN A 105 11.46 -1.76 16.95
C GLN A 105 11.25 -2.51 18.26
N MET A 106 10.23 -3.36 18.35
CA MET A 106 10.05 -4.26 19.50
C MET A 106 11.14 -5.33 19.57
N ARG A 107 11.74 -5.69 18.43
CA ARG A 107 12.86 -6.62 18.37
C ARG A 107 14.12 -5.98 18.97
N GLY A 108 14.79 -6.69 19.87
CA GLY A 108 15.95 -6.19 20.61
C GLY A 108 15.60 -5.06 21.58
N GLN A 109 14.34 -4.91 21.96
CA GLN A 109 13.85 -3.88 22.90
C GLN A 109 14.35 -2.46 22.55
N ARG A 110 14.41 -2.14 21.26
CA ARG A 110 14.97 -0.87 20.75
C ARG A 110 14.09 0.34 21.06
N ILE A 111 12.88 0.10 21.53
CA ILE A 111 11.93 1.15 21.87
C ILE A 111 11.29 0.85 23.20
N ARG A 112 11.06 1.92 23.98
CA ARG A 112 10.38 1.87 25.29
C ARG A 112 9.22 2.84 25.31
N GLU A 113 8.32 2.63 26.25
CA GLU A 113 7.25 3.55 26.57
C GLU A 113 7.82 4.93 26.90
N LYS A 114 7.22 5.96 26.31
CA LYS A 114 7.54 7.33 26.69
C LYS A 114 6.86 7.61 28.02
N GLN A 115 7.65 7.94 29.02
CA GLN A 115 7.13 8.38 30.32
C GLN A 115 7.22 9.91 30.42
N GLN A 116 6.24 10.52 31.04
CA GLN A 116 6.23 11.92 31.42
C GLN A 116 6.01 12.02 32.93
N GLU A 117 6.63 13.01 33.54
CA GLU A 117 6.38 13.33 34.94
C GLU A 117 5.16 14.26 35.04
N VAL A 118 4.20 13.85 35.85
CA VAL A 118 2.99 14.61 36.17
C VAL A 118 3.09 15.06 37.64
N ALA A 119 2.93 16.32 37.85
CA ALA A 119 2.80 16.91 39.20
C ALA A 119 1.34 16.88 39.62
N VAL A 120 1.06 16.17 40.69
CA VAL A 120 -0.29 16.00 41.24
C VAL A 120 -0.34 16.77 42.58
N LEU A 121 -1.31 17.64 42.75
CA LEU A 121 -1.53 18.33 44.00
C LEU A 121 -2.11 17.36 45.05
N THR A 122 -1.45 17.25 46.19
CA THR A 122 -1.86 16.33 47.28
C THR A 122 -2.57 17.06 48.44
N VAL A 123 -2.64 18.36 48.34
CA VAL A 123 -3.27 19.23 49.38
C VAL A 123 -4.78 19.24 49.19
N ALA A 124 -5.52 19.02 50.27
CA ALA A 124 -6.96 19.11 50.24
C ALA A 124 -7.44 20.53 49.89
N PRO A 125 -8.56 20.71 49.11
CA PRO A 125 -8.99 22.00 48.62
C PRO A 125 -9.29 23.05 49.71
N ASP A 126 -9.74 22.60 50.87
CA ASP A 126 -10.10 23.45 52.02
C ASP A 126 -8.88 24.10 52.69
N VAL A 127 -7.72 23.47 52.68
CA VAL A 127 -6.49 24.03 53.28
C VAL A 127 -5.54 24.64 52.24
N LEU A 128 -5.80 24.44 50.96
CA LEU A 128 -4.96 24.90 49.87
C LEU A 128 -4.69 26.41 49.90
N GLY A 129 -5.71 27.20 50.19
CA GLY A 129 -5.58 28.65 50.30
C GLY A 129 -4.58 29.08 51.38
N GLN A 130 -4.58 28.39 52.52
CA GLN A 130 -3.63 28.64 53.63
C GLN A 130 -2.20 28.23 53.24
N VAL A 131 -2.04 27.08 52.56
CA VAL A 131 -0.76 26.59 52.08
C VAL A 131 -0.15 27.56 51.05
N ILE A 132 -0.94 28.08 50.12
CA ILE A 132 -0.51 29.09 49.15
C ILE A 132 -0.11 30.41 49.87
N ALA A 133 -0.90 30.87 50.82
CA ALA A 133 -0.59 32.05 51.60
C ALA A 133 0.70 31.91 52.41
N ALA A 134 1.01 30.74 52.93
CA ALA A 134 2.27 30.44 53.63
C ALA A 134 3.52 30.55 52.75
N GLN A 135 3.38 30.52 51.41
CA GLN A 135 4.52 30.62 50.48
C GLN A 135 4.89 32.06 50.07
N VAL A 136 4.60 33.09 50.92
CA VAL A 136 4.87 34.53 50.65
C VAL A 136 6.33 34.78 50.22
N ARG A 137 7.30 34.08 50.85
CA ARG A 137 8.74 34.22 50.54
C ARG A 137 9.20 33.38 49.36
N ALA A 138 8.30 32.64 48.73
CA ALA A 138 8.63 31.73 47.60
C ALA A 138 7.58 31.86 46.47
N PRO A 139 7.54 32.99 45.76
CA PRO A 139 6.47 33.29 44.79
C PRO A 139 6.33 32.25 43.68
N LYS A 140 7.41 31.62 43.28
CA LYS A 140 7.36 30.52 42.30
C LYS A 140 6.62 29.28 42.82
N ARG A 141 6.76 28.95 44.13
CA ARG A 141 6.03 27.83 44.76
C ARG A 141 4.54 28.13 44.82
N ALA A 142 4.21 29.35 45.24
CA ALA A 142 2.81 29.81 45.26
C ALA A 142 2.16 29.78 43.85
N LYS A 143 2.94 30.16 42.82
CA LYS A 143 2.47 30.13 41.43
C LYS A 143 2.23 28.68 40.96
N VAL A 144 3.15 27.74 41.23
CA VAL A 144 3.00 26.30 40.92
C VAL A 144 1.72 25.74 41.58
N LEU A 145 1.50 26.00 42.88
CA LEU A 145 0.31 25.51 43.57
C LEU A 145 -1.00 26.07 42.99
N ARG A 146 -1.04 27.35 42.62
CA ARG A 146 -2.20 27.96 41.97
C ARG A 146 -2.45 27.33 40.60
N THR A 147 -1.41 27.23 39.79
CA THR A 147 -1.51 26.62 38.44
C THR A 147 -2.01 25.18 38.51
N LEU A 148 -1.57 24.40 39.53
CA LEU A 148 -2.07 23.04 39.73
C LEU A 148 -3.51 23.02 40.25
N ALA A 149 -3.88 23.96 41.10
CA ALA A 149 -5.25 24.08 41.62
C ALA A 149 -6.27 24.44 40.51
N ASP A 150 -5.85 25.28 39.58
CA ASP A 150 -6.68 25.72 38.46
C ASP A 150 -6.72 24.65 37.32
N ALA A 151 -5.90 23.61 37.38
CA ALA A 151 -5.82 22.55 36.37
C ALA A 151 -6.92 21.49 36.58
N PRO A 152 -7.40 20.85 35.51
CA PRO A 152 -8.27 19.69 35.62
C PRO A 152 -7.63 18.61 36.52
N ASP A 153 -8.45 18.03 37.40
CA ASP A 153 -8.05 16.99 38.35
C ASP A 153 -6.87 17.40 39.26
N MET A 154 -6.55 18.71 39.34
CA MET A 154 -5.44 19.29 40.12
C MET A 154 -4.08 18.68 39.76
N GLU A 155 -3.87 18.40 38.47
CA GLU A 155 -2.63 17.81 37.97
C GLU A 155 -2.20 18.43 36.64
N LEU A 156 -0.87 18.51 36.43
CA LEU A 156 -0.28 18.97 35.18
C LEU A 156 1.05 18.23 34.91
N THR A 157 1.38 18.08 33.65
CA THR A 157 2.72 17.60 33.29
C THR A 157 3.78 18.64 33.70
N THR A 158 4.96 18.18 34.09
CA THR A 158 6.08 19.09 34.42
C THR A 158 6.47 19.97 33.23
N ALA A 159 6.21 19.53 31.99
CA ALA A 159 6.39 20.33 30.77
C ALA A 159 5.39 21.48 30.68
N ALA A 160 4.09 21.22 30.86
CA ALA A 160 3.03 22.25 30.85
C ALA A 160 3.20 23.24 31.99
N LEU A 161 3.59 22.78 33.20
CA LEU A 161 3.95 23.65 34.29
C LEU A 161 5.11 24.59 33.95
N ARG A 162 6.12 24.08 33.24
CA ARG A 162 7.27 24.91 32.81
C ARG A 162 6.87 25.96 31.79
N GLU A 163 5.97 25.65 30.87
CA GLU A 163 5.43 26.63 29.92
C GLU A 163 4.65 27.77 30.62
N THR A 164 3.87 27.44 31.66
CA THR A 164 3.01 28.41 32.35
C THR A 164 3.75 29.20 33.42
N VAL A 165 4.63 28.53 34.18
CA VAL A 165 5.29 29.13 35.38
C VAL A 165 6.71 29.57 35.06
N GLY A 166 7.33 29.07 33.99
CA GLY A 166 8.76 29.14 33.71
C GLY A 166 9.53 27.99 34.39
N ASP A 167 10.84 28.13 34.49
CA ASP A 167 11.63 27.09 35.16
C ASP A 167 11.22 26.97 36.65
N CYS A 168 10.55 25.87 36.97
CA CYS A 168 9.96 25.60 38.28
C CYS A 168 10.49 24.33 38.95
N ARG A 169 11.58 23.74 38.45
CA ARG A 169 12.10 22.47 38.92
C ARG A 169 12.44 22.48 40.42
N ASP A 170 13.13 23.51 40.88
CA ASP A 170 13.47 23.65 42.32
C ASP A 170 12.25 23.88 43.16
N ALA A 171 11.27 24.66 42.69
CA ALA A 171 10.00 24.89 43.36
C ALA A 171 9.22 23.57 43.51
N LEU A 172 9.13 22.77 42.45
CA LEU A 172 8.48 21.47 42.47
C LEU A 172 9.16 20.50 43.45
N ASN A 173 10.48 20.40 43.38
CA ASN A 173 11.25 19.54 44.34
C ASN A 173 11.03 19.95 45.78
N ALA A 174 10.94 21.25 46.06
CA ALA A 174 10.68 21.71 47.39
C ALA A 174 9.25 21.40 47.88
N LEU A 175 8.24 21.59 46.99
CA LEU A 175 6.86 21.24 47.28
C LEU A 175 6.65 19.72 47.45
N CYS A 176 7.38 18.91 46.73
CA CYS A 176 7.40 17.45 46.93
C CYS A 176 7.95 17.07 48.30
N ARG A 177 9.06 17.68 48.75
CA ARG A 177 9.61 17.45 50.09
C ARG A 177 8.66 17.86 51.21
N MET A 178 7.84 18.89 50.98
CA MET A 178 6.81 19.37 51.91
C MET A 178 5.54 18.50 51.90
N GLY A 179 5.43 17.54 50.96
CA GLY A 179 4.25 16.71 50.79
C GLY A 179 3.05 17.40 50.17
N PHE A 180 3.22 18.57 49.55
CA PHE A 180 2.13 19.30 48.89
C PHE A 180 1.91 18.93 47.43
N VAL A 181 2.93 18.34 46.79
CA VAL A 181 2.87 17.87 45.41
C VAL A 181 3.55 16.52 45.37
N LYS A 182 3.00 15.61 44.58
CA LYS A 182 3.58 14.31 44.26
C LYS A 182 3.97 14.29 42.75
N LEU A 183 5.16 13.83 42.44
CA LEU A 183 5.57 13.58 41.06
C LEU A 183 5.31 12.11 40.71
N GLU A 184 4.49 11.89 39.73
CA GLU A 184 4.18 10.57 39.22
C GLU A 184 4.72 10.42 37.80
N LYS A 185 5.33 9.27 37.50
CA LYS A 185 5.67 8.92 36.15
C LYS A 185 4.47 8.24 35.50
N ARG A 186 3.91 8.88 34.49
CA ARG A 186 2.81 8.34 33.71
C ARG A 186 3.21 8.13 32.28
N GLU A 187 2.62 7.13 31.64
CA GLU A 187 2.81 6.89 30.23
C GLU A 187 2.30 8.08 29.40
N SER A 188 3.07 8.44 28.39
CA SER A 188 2.71 9.46 27.41
C SER A 188 2.75 8.88 26.01
N LEU A 189 1.59 8.77 25.38
CA LEU A 189 1.50 8.28 24.01
C LEU A 189 1.94 9.37 23.01
N ARG A 190 2.79 8.99 22.08
CA ARG A 190 3.15 9.84 20.93
C ARG A 190 2.01 9.79 19.93
N ARG A 191 1.30 10.91 19.79
CA ARG A 191 0.16 11.02 18.87
C ARG A 191 0.61 11.63 17.54
N PRO A 192 0.57 10.91 16.43
CA PRO A 192 1.13 11.38 15.14
C PRO A 192 0.42 12.60 14.55
N TYR A 193 -0.83 12.85 14.96
CA TYR A 193 -1.67 13.94 14.42
C TYR A 193 -2.22 14.88 15.50
N GLY A 194 -1.65 14.87 16.69
CA GLY A 194 -2.12 15.67 17.84
C GLY A 194 -3.50 15.24 18.36
N GLU A 195 -4.04 16.04 19.27
CA GLU A 195 -5.42 15.89 19.74
C GLU A 195 -6.35 16.54 18.71
N MET A 196 -7.31 15.78 18.21
CA MET A 196 -8.37 16.32 17.34
C MET A 196 -9.70 16.12 18.06
N GLU A 197 -10.41 17.22 18.29
CA GLU A 197 -11.78 17.17 18.76
C GLU A 197 -12.67 16.43 17.75
N ARG A 198 -13.61 15.66 18.27
CA ARG A 198 -14.72 15.13 17.45
C ARG A 198 -15.50 16.33 16.93
N LEU A 199 -15.40 16.58 15.63
CA LEU A 199 -16.31 17.51 15.01
C LEU A 199 -17.71 16.89 15.09
N SER A 200 -18.66 17.61 15.67
CA SER A 200 -20.09 17.28 15.63
C SER A 200 -20.67 17.54 14.23
N ALA A 201 -19.96 17.13 13.19
CA ALA A 201 -20.43 17.27 11.84
C ALA A 201 -21.67 16.37 11.67
N GLN A 202 -22.80 16.96 11.34
CA GLN A 202 -23.97 16.22 10.89
C GLN A 202 -23.56 15.31 9.74
N ASP A 203 -23.95 14.04 9.82
CA ASP A 203 -23.70 13.12 8.73
C ASP A 203 -24.42 13.63 7.48
N PRO A 204 -23.77 13.57 6.31
CA PRO A 204 -24.43 13.93 5.07
C PRO A 204 -25.60 12.98 4.79
N GLU A 205 -26.63 13.48 4.14
CA GLU A 205 -27.71 12.65 3.64
C GLU A 205 -27.17 11.64 2.63
N LEU A 206 -27.62 10.41 2.77
CA LEU A 206 -27.22 9.34 1.85
C LEU A 206 -27.95 9.49 0.52
N THR A 207 -27.24 9.21 -0.56
CA THR A 207 -27.88 9.03 -1.85
C THR A 207 -28.54 7.65 -1.92
N ARG A 208 -29.57 7.49 -2.73
CA ARG A 208 -30.26 6.20 -2.91
C ARG A 208 -29.31 5.04 -3.19
N GLN A 209 -28.30 5.23 -4.07
CA GLN A 209 -27.32 4.19 -4.36
C GLN A 209 -26.44 3.84 -3.16
N GLN A 210 -26.16 4.77 -2.24
CA GLN A 210 -25.46 4.49 -0.99
C GLN A 210 -26.36 3.70 -0.03
N GLU A 211 -27.65 4.05 0.03
CA GLU A 211 -28.63 3.30 0.83
C GLU A 211 -28.77 1.87 0.32
N ASP A 212 -28.91 1.68 -1.01
CA ASP A 212 -29.01 0.36 -1.63
C ASP A 212 -27.77 -0.50 -1.30
N VAL A 213 -26.58 0.06 -1.40
CA VAL A 213 -25.30 -0.63 -1.04
C VAL A 213 -25.26 -0.98 0.45
N LEU A 214 -25.64 -0.05 1.32
CA LEU A 214 -25.63 -0.28 2.77
C LEU A 214 -26.68 -1.32 3.17
N ALA A 215 -27.84 -1.36 2.53
CA ALA A 215 -28.87 -2.36 2.80
C ALA A 215 -28.36 -3.80 2.57
N GLU A 216 -27.42 -3.99 1.65
CA GLU A 216 -26.79 -5.29 1.39
C GLU A 216 -25.56 -5.56 2.27
N LEU A 217 -24.76 -4.52 2.56
CA LEU A 217 -23.50 -4.64 3.29
C LEU A 217 -23.70 -4.80 4.80
N LEU A 218 -24.63 -4.03 5.40
CA LEU A 218 -24.78 -4.01 6.86
C LEU A 218 -25.19 -5.38 7.46
N PRO A 219 -26.12 -6.14 6.87
CA PRO A 219 -26.42 -7.49 7.35
C PRO A 219 -25.21 -8.44 7.33
N ALA A 220 -24.31 -8.27 6.35
CA ALA A 220 -23.08 -9.06 6.30
C ALA A 220 -22.10 -8.67 7.41
N VAL A 221 -21.97 -7.39 7.75
CA VAL A 221 -21.21 -6.91 8.91
C VAL A 221 -21.77 -7.48 10.21
N GLU A 222 -23.10 -7.55 10.33
CA GLU A 222 -23.78 -8.10 11.51
C GLU A 222 -23.51 -9.60 11.67
N THR A 223 -23.68 -10.36 10.60
CA THR A 223 -23.51 -11.82 10.63
C THR A 223 -22.04 -12.25 10.57
N GLY A 224 -21.11 -11.35 10.18
CA GLY A 224 -19.70 -11.66 9.98
C GLY A 224 -19.45 -12.54 8.75
N LYS A 225 -20.32 -12.48 7.74
CA LYS A 225 -20.23 -13.30 6.53
C LYS A 225 -20.56 -12.47 5.30
N GLY A 226 -19.73 -12.59 4.28
CA GLY A 226 -19.94 -11.99 2.97
C GLY A 226 -18.71 -11.26 2.48
N GLU A 227 -18.49 -11.39 1.19
CA GLU A 227 -17.39 -10.74 0.48
C GLU A 227 -17.95 -9.97 -0.70
N PHE A 228 -17.61 -8.71 -0.79
CA PHE A 228 -18.21 -7.75 -1.70
C PHE A 228 -17.15 -7.04 -2.54
N LEU A 229 -17.54 -6.74 -3.78
CA LEU A 229 -16.84 -5.79 -4.64
C LEU A 229 -17.73 -4.57 -4.87
N LEU A 230 -17.35 -3.41 -4.32
CA LEU A 230 -18.02 -2.14 -4.57
C LEU A 230 -17.39 -1.47 -5.79
N TYR A 231 -18.07 -1.55 -6.92
CA TYR A 231 -17.75 -0.81 -8.13
C TYR A 231 -18.47 0.54 -8.10
N GLY A 232 -17.74 1.60 -7.82
CA GLY A 232 -18.33 2.94 -7.73
C GLY A 232 -17.47 3.99 -8.42
N VAL A 233 -18.07 4.76 -9.32
CA VAL A 233 -17.35 5.80 -10.08
C VAL A 233 -16.64 6.80 -9.15
N THR A 234 -15.62 7.49 -9.68
CA THR A 234 -14.91 8.53 -8.92
C THR A 234 -15.88 9.64 -8.49
N GLY A 235 -15.95 9.92 -7.19
CA GLY A 235 -16.89 10.90 -6.64
C GLY A 235 -18.30 10.35 -6.35
N SER A 236 -18.51 9.03 -6.37
CA SER A 236 -19.77 8.40 -5.95
C SER A 236 -20.04 8.41 -4.45
N GLY A 237 -19.05 8.80 -3.63
CA GLY A 237 -19.19 8.84 -2.17
C GLY A 237 -18.96 7.51 -1.48
N LYS A 238 -18.12 6.61 -2.03
CA LYS A 238 -17.73 5.33 -1.41
C LYS A 238 -17.28 5.47 0.04
N THR A 239 -16.55 6.53 0.35
CA THR A 239 -16.03 6.74 1.71
C THR A 239 -17.13 6.93 2.76
N GLU A 240 -18.27 7.50 2.39
CA GLU A 240 -19.42 7.59 3.32
C GLU A 240 -19.99 6.19 3.61
N VAL A 241 -20.07 5.31 2.60
CA VAL A 241 -20.44 3.90 2.80
C VAL A 241 -19.48 3.23 3.79
N PHE A 242 -18.16 3.46 3.65
CA PHE A 242 -17.16 2.92 4.57
C PHE A 242 -17.40 3.38 6.00
N ILE A 243 -17.62 4.67 6.21
CA ILE A 243 -17.87 5.25 7.55
C ILE A 243 -19.11 4.64 8.19
N ARG A 244 -20.21 4.52 7.43
CA ARG A 244 -21.45 3.92 7.94
C ARG A 244 -21.27 2.45 8.30
N ALA A 245 -20.58 1.67 7.46
CA ALA A 245 -20.30 0.26 7.72
C ALA A 245 -19.38 0.07 8.94
N VAL A 246 -18.31 0.88 9.06
CA VAL A 246 -17.41 0.88 10.22
C VAL A 246 -18.16 1.26 11.50
N ARG A 247 -19.01 2.29 11.46
CA ARG A 247 -19.83 2.71 12.60
C ARG A 247 -20.77 1.57 13.04
N ARG A 248 -21.38 0.86 12.09
CA ARG A 248 -22.22 -0.29 12.42
C ARG A 248 -21.44 -1.40 13.10
N ALA A 249 -20.25 -1.74 12.60
CA ALA A 249 -19.38 -2.70 13.25
C ALA A 249 -19.04 -2.29 14.70
N ALA A 250 -18.67 -1.02 14.91
CA ALA A 250 -18.35 -0.48 16.24
C ALA A 250 -19.56 -0.52 17.20
N GLN A 251 -20.77 -0.21 16.72
CA GLN A 251 -22.01 -0.31 17.51
C GLN A 251 -22.29 -1.75 17.97
N MET A 252 -21.86 -2.73 17.22
CA MET A 252 -21.98 -4.15 17.57
C MET A 252 -20.84 -4.67 18.45
N GLY A 253 -19.96 -3.80 18.94
CA GLY A 253 -18.79 -4.19 19.72
C GLY A 253 -17.70 -4.89 18.90
N LYS A 254 -17.77 -4.83 17.56
CA LYS A 254 -16.76 -5.34 16.63
C LYS A 254 -15.79 -4.23 16.25
N THR A 255 -14.65 -4.62 15.71
CA THR A 255 -13.62 -3.70 15.21
C THR A 255 -13.52 -3.75 13.68
N ALA A 256 -12.90 -2.72 13.09
CA ALA A 256 -12.76 -2.63 11.64
C ALA A 256 -11.33 -2.26 11.20
N ILE A 257 -10.92 -2.78 10.06
CA ILE A 257 -9.67 -2.41 9.36
C ILE A 257 -10.05 -1.76 8.04
N VAL A 258 -9.49 -0.57 7.78
CA VAL A 258 -9.64 0.14 6.50
C VAL A 258 -8.26 0.28 5.86
N LEU A 259 -8.02 -0.48 4.81
CA LEU A 259 -6.79 -0.37 4.03
C LEU A 259 -6.97 0.67 2.92
N VAL A 260 -6.03 1.58 2.83
CA VAL A 260 -5.97 2.60 1.79
C VAL A 260 -4.58 2.59 1.14
N PRO A 261 -4.43 2.92 -0.15
CA PRO A 261 -3.11 3.06 -0.76
C PRO A 261 -2.27 4.09 -0.01
N GLU A 262 -0.98 3.81 0.21
CA GLU A 262 -0.10 4.66 1.02
C GLU A 262 -0.06 6.12 0.54
N ILE A 263 -0.13 6.34 -0.78
CA ILE A 263 -0.19 7.68 -1.38
C ILE A 263 -1.54 8.36 -1.11
N ALA A 264 -2.62 7.59 -1.01
CA ALA A 264 -3.96 8.11 -0.72
C ALA A 264 -4.18 8.38 0.78
N LEU A 265 -3.31 7.88 1.66
CA LEU A 265 -3.35 8.17 3.09
C LEU A 265 -2.84 9.60 3.37
N THR A 266 -3.62 10.56 2.90
CA THR A 266 -3.36 11.98 3.09
C THR A 266 -3.81 12.43 4.48
N PRO A 267 -3.27 13.56 5.01
CA PRO A 267 -3.78 14.15 6.24
C PRO A 267 -5.29 14.39 6.20
N GLN A 268 -5.85 14.70 5.03
CA GLN A 268 -7.30 14.88 4.84
C GLN A 268 -8.09 13.59 5.07
N MET A 269 -7.64 12.45 4.52
CA MET A 269 -8.29 11.16 4.74
C MET A 269 -8.25 10.77 6.22
N VAL A 270 -7.09 10.92 6.86
CA VAL A 270 -6.91 10.67 8.29
C VAL A 270 -7.82 11.58 9.12
N SER A 271 -7.83 12.89 8.82
CA SER A 271 -8.71 13.86 9.48
C SER A 271 -10.17 13.47 9.34
N TRP A 272 -10.59 12.99 8.20
CA TRP A 272 -11.96 12.61 7.91
C TRP A 272 -12.47 11.43 8.77
N PHE A 273 -11.63 10.41 8.96
CA PHE A 273 -11.95 9.32 9.87
C PHE A 273 -11.85 9.74 11.33
N ARG A 274 -10.80 10.48 11.71
CA ARG A 274 -10.62 10.93 13.09
C ARG A 274 -11.70 11.90 13.54
N SER A 275 -12.19 12.77 12.66
CA SER A 275 -13.32 13.67 13.00
C SER A 275 -14.61 12.89 13.33
N ARG A 276 -14.77 11.66 12.82
CA ARG A 276 -15.96 10.84 13.06
C ARG A 276 -15.79 9.82 14.20
N PHE A 277 -14.59 9.31 14.38
CA PHE A 277 -14.31 8.25 15.37
C PHE A 277 -13.45 8.77 16.55
N GLY A 278 -12.84 9.95 16.44
CA GLY A 278 -12.01 10.52 17.50
C GLY A 278 -10.85 9.60 17.88
N GLU A 279 -10.73 9.37 19.18
CA GLU A 279 -9.69 8.49 19.77
C GLU A 279 -9.91 7.00 19.47
N ASP A 280 -11.13 6.59 19.06
CA ASP A 280 -11.42 5.21 18.67
C ASP A 280 -10.75 4.81 17.34
N ALA A 281 -10.09 5.76 16.64
CA ALA A 281 -9.36 5.51 15.41
C ALA A 281 -7.85 5.54 15.63
N ALA A 282 -7.15 4.51 15.12
CA ALA A 282 -5.70 4.46 15.02
C ALA A 282 -5.25 4.51 13.56
N VAL A 283 -4.05 5.03 13.32
CA VAL A 283 -3.49 5.17 11.97
C VAL A 283 -2.15 4.45 11.87
N LEU A 284 -1.99 3.55 10.88
CA LEU A 284 -0.77 2.78 10.66
C LEU A 284 -0.22 2.97 9.23
N HIS A 285 0.95 3.61 9.11
CA HIS A 285 1.65 3.76 7.82
C HIS A 285 3.17 3.90 7.98
N SER A 286 3.91 3.85 6.86
CA SER A 286 5.39 3.86 6.85
C SER A 286 6.00 5.18 7.33
N ARG A 287 5.29 6.32 7.18
CA ARG A 287 5.77 7.65 7.56
C ARG A 287 5.70 7.95 9.07
N LEU A 288 5.04 7.10 9.85
CA LEU A 288 5.09 7.19 11.31
C LEU A 288 6.51 6.98 11.81
N SER A 289 6.93 7.80 12.77
CA SER A 289 8.17 7.55 13.49
C SER A 289 8.13 6.18 14.21
N PRO A 290 9.27 5.58 14.51
CA PRO A 290 9.31 4.32 15.26
C PRO A 290 8.49 4.35 16.55
N GLY A 291 8.55 5.48 17.29
CA GLY A 291 7.80 5.67 18.54
C GLY A 291 6.30 5.76 18.35
N GLU A 292 5.85 6.57 17.38
CA GLU A 292 4.43 6.71 17.07
C GLU A 292 3.82 5.37 16.63
N ARG A 293 4.54 4.61 15.79
CA ARG A 293 4.08 3.29 15.33
C ARG A 293 3.95 2.30 16.48
N TYR A 294 4.89 2.32 17.42
CA TYR A 294 4.85 1.48 18.61
C TYR A 294 3.68 1.84 19.53
N ASP A 295 3.47 3.13 19.77
CA ASP A 295 2.40 3.60 20.65
C ASP A 295 1.01 3.36 20.02
N GLU A 296 0.82 3.57 18.71
CA GLU A 296 -0.41 3.21 18.00
C GLU A 296 -0.65 1.68 18.02
N TRP A 297 0.38 0.87 17.79
CA TRP A 297 0.27 -0.59 17.87
C TRP A 297 -0.16 -1.05 19.28
N ARG A 298 0.35 -0.42 20.35
CA ARG A 298 -0.03 -0.74 21.73
C ARG A 298 -1.48 -0.35 22.01
N ARG A 299 -1.93 0.82 21.56
CA ARG A 299 -3.34 1.24 21.68
C ARG A 299 -4.27 0.22 21.02
N ILE A 300 -3.93 -0.21 19.82
CA ILE A 300 -4.69 -1.23 19.10
C ILE A 300 -4.71 -2.53 19.89
N ARG A 301 -3.55 -2.98 20.37
CA ARG A 301 -3.42 -4.25 21.10
C ARG A 301 -4.16 -4.26 22.44
N ARG A 302 -4.21 -3.14 23.14
CA ARG A 302 -4.94 -2.96 24.40
C ARG A 302 -6.46 -2.91 24.19
N GLY A 303 -6.94 -2.68 22.98
CA GLY A 303 -8.36 -2.52 22.67
C GLY A 303 -8.88 -1.09 22.88
N ASP A 304 -7.98 -0.11 22.97
CA ASP A 304 -8.32 1.32 23.13
C ASP A 304 -8.95 1.92 21.87
N VAL A 305 -8.92 1.18 20.74
CA VAL A 305 -9.42 1.66 19.45
C VAL A 305 -10.37 0.64 18.81
N ARG A 306 -11.33 1.16 18.03
CA ARG A 306 -12.31 0.36 17.28
C ARG A 306 -11.99 0.26 15.81
N VAL A 307 -11.23 1.21 15.27
CA VAL A 307 -10.96 1.32 13.83
C VAL A 307 -9.48 1.53 13.59
N VAL A 308 -8.91 0.75 12.70
CA VAL A 308 -7.54 0.95 12.20
C VAL A 308 -7.59 1.34 10.74
N ILE A 309 -7.01 2.50 10.42
CA ILE A 309 -6.85 2.99 9.05
C ILE A 309 -5.36 2.91 8.71
N GLY A 310 -5.03 2.36 7.56
CA GLY A 310 -3.63 2.30 7.22
C GLY A 310 -3.31 1.79 5.83
N ALA A 311 -2.02 1.79 5.54
CA ALA A 311 -1.49 1.18 4.33
C ALA A 311 -1.53 -0.36 4.44
N ARG A 312 -1.03 -1.03 3.42
CA ARG A 312 -0.96 -2.50 3.31
C ARG A 312 -0.63 -3.23 4.63
N SER A 313 0.33 -2.71 5.41
CA SER A 313 0.74 -3.36 6.66
C SER A 313 -0.29 -3.30 7.79
N ALA A 314 -1.32 -2.47 7.68
CA ALA A 314 -2.39 -2.40 8.67
C ALA A 314 -3.25 -3.67 8.68
N ILE A 315 -3.14 -4.55 7.68
CA ILE A 315 -3.74 -5.89 7.68
C ILE A 315 -3.26 -6.74 8.88
N PHE A 316 -2.09 -6.44 9.44
CA PHE A 316 -1.51 -7.11 10.61
C PHE A 316 -1.83 -6.42 11.94
N ALA A 317 -2.69 -5.42 11.95
CA ALA A 317 -3.10 -4.74 13.18
C ALA A 317 -3.65 -5.75 14.20
N PRO A 318 -3.18 -5.71 15.47
CA PRO A 318 -3.57 -6.67 16.49
C PRO A 318 -4.94 -6.31 17.11
N LEU A 319 -5.94 -6.07 16.24
CA LEU A 319 -7.31 -5.87 16.65
C LEU A 319 -7.95 -7.18 17.09
N GLN A 320 -8.76 -7.10 18.13
CA GLN A 320 -9.61 -8.19 18.57
C GLN A 320 -11.02 -8.03 17.99
N ASN A 321 -11.70 -9.14 17.77
CA ASN A 321 -13.09 -9.16 17.30
C ASN A 321 -13.32 -8.38 16.00
N VAL A 322 -12.48 -8.63 14.98
CA VAL A 322 -12.63 -7.97 13.68
C VAL A 322 -13.93 -8.39 13.02
N GLY A 323 -14.78 -7.43 12.69
CA GLY A 323 -16.07 -7.68 12.03
C GLY A 323 -16.15 -7.17 10.60
N LEU A 324 -15.19 -6.31 10.19
CA LEU A 324 -15.17 -5.71 8.87
C LEU A 324 -13.74 -5.39 8.42
N ILE A 325 -13.40 -5.79 7.20
CA ILE A 325 -12.20 -5.32 6.51
C ILE A 325 -12.60 -4.63 5.21
N ILE A 326 -12.13 -3.40 5.01
CA ILE A 326 -12.36 -2.61 3.81
C ILE A 326 -11.02 -2.40 3.11
N ILE A 327 -10.99 -2.57 1.78
CA ILE A 327 -9.82 -2.23 0.96
C ILE A 327 -10.27 -1.23 -0.11
N ASP A 328 -9.88 0.03 0.07
CA ASP A 328 -10.15 1.07 -0.92
C ASP A 328 -9.12 1.02 -2.06
N GLU A 329 -9.56 1.40 -3.27
CA GLU A 329 -8.76 1.31 -4.50
C GLU A 329 -8.05 -0.06 -4.63
N GLU A 330 -8.84 -1.14 -4.50
CA GLU A 330 -8.32 -2.53 -4.39
C GLU A 330 -7.41 -2.94 -5.56
N HIS A 331 -7.56 -2.29 -6.73
CA HIS A 331 -6.74 -2.53 -7.91
C HIS A 331 -5.28 -2.09 -7.75
N GLU A 332 -4.97 -1.32 -6.69
CA GLU A 332 -3.63 -0.76 -6.49
C GLU A 332 -2.58 -1.81 -6.21
N GLN A 333 -1.44 -1.67 -6.92
CA GLN A 333 -0.33 -2.61 -6.77
C GLN A 333 0.39 -2.46 -5.43
N SER A 334 0.24 -1.34 -4.74
CA SER A 334 0.82 -1.12 -3.42
C SER A 334 0.35 -2.11 -2.35
N TYR A 335 -0.74 -2.85 -2.60
CA TYR A 335 -1.18 -3.94 -1.75
C TYR A 335 -0.36 -5.23 -1.88
N ILE A 336 0.47 -5.35 -2.93
CA ILE A 336 1.43 -6.44 -3.07
C ILE A 336 2.77 -6.01 -2.46
N ALA A 337 3.37 -6.85 -1.62
CA ALA A 337 4.66 -6.58 -1.02
C ALA A 337 5.79 -6.81 -2.04
N ASP A 338 6.64 -5.80 -2.26
CA ASP A 338 7.80 -5.90 -3.14
C ASP A 338 9.01 -6.56 -2.45
N ASN A 339 9.04 -6.52 -1.10
CA ASN A 339 10.09 -7.13 -0.28
C ASN A 339 9.65 -8.49 0.25
N ASN A 340 10.64 -9.35 0.59
CA ASN A 340 10.35 -10.61 1.27
C ASN A 340 9.81 -10.36 2.70
N PRO A 341 8.70 -11.03 3.07
CA PRO A 341 7.88 -11.94 2.27
C PRO A 341 6.95 -11.22 1.27
N HIS A 342 6.83 -11.78 0.09
CA HIS A 342 5.98 -11.26 -0.99
C HIS A 342 4.52 -11.68 -0.75
N TYR A 343 3.76 -10.86 -0.04
CA TYR A 343 2.34 -11.12 0.20
C TYR A 343 1.43 -10.11 -0.51
N ASP A 344 0.19 -10.51 -0.76
CA ASP A 344 -0.88 -9.64 -1.24
C ASP A 344 -1.89 -9.41 -0.10
N ALA A 345 -2.03 -8.15 0.35
CA ALA A 345 -2.91 -7.80 1.45
C ALA A 345 -4.38 -8.13 1.17
N ARG A 346 -4.82 -8.13 -0.10
CA ARG A 346 -6.18 -8.52 -0.51
C ARG A 346 -6.42 -9.99 -0.19
N ARG A 347 -5.48 -10.87 -0.57
CA ARG A 347 -5.56 -12.29 -0.24
C ARG A 347 -5.56 -12.53 1.26
N LEU A 348 -4.68 -11.82 1.99
CA LEU A 348 -4.64 -11.93 3.44
C LEU A 348 -5.92 -11.41 4.11
N ALA A 349 -6.60 -10.43 3.50
CA ALA A 349 -7.90 -9.95 3.98
C ALA A 349 -8.99 -11.02 3.83
N HIS A 350 -9.05 -11.72 2.69
CA HIS A 350 -9.94 -12.88 2.51
C HIS A 350 -9.71 -13.93 3.60
N GLU A 351 -8.45 -14.34 3.79
CA GLU A 351 -8.08 -15.34 4.81
C GLU A 351 -8.42 -14.87 6.23
N ARG A 352 -8.16 -13.60 6.52
CA ARG A 352 -8.44 -13.03 7.83
C ARG A 352 -9.93 -12.94 8.10
N CYS A 353 -10.73 -12.48 7.13
CA CYS A 353 -12.18 -12.44 7.24
C CYS A 353 -12.78 -13.83 7.43
N ALA A 354 -12.34 -14.82 6.67
CA ALA A 354 -12.81 -16.20 6.79
C ALA A 354 -12.53 -16.80 8.17
N ARG A 355 -11.38 -16.49 8.78
CA ARG A 355 -10.98 -17.01 10.10
C ARG A 355 -11.62 -16.26 11.26
N GLU A 356 -11.78 -14.95 11.15
CA GLU A 356 -12.32 -14.12 12.25
C GLU A 356 -13.84 -13.91 12.18
N GLY A 357 -14.51 -14.41 11.13
CA GLY A 357 -15.95 -14.18 10.95
C GLY A 357 -16.24 -12.71 10.67
N ALA A 358 -15.53 -12.12 9.71
CA ALA A 358 -15.67 -10.73 9.31
C ALA A 358 -16.19 -10.59 7.88
N ALA A 359 -16.86 -9.48 7.57
CA ALA A 359 -17.21 -9.12 6.20
C ALA A 359 -16.00 -8.47 5.49
N LEU A 360 -15.86 -8.73 4.18
CA LEU A 360 -14.86 -8.12 3.33
C LEU A 360 -15.50 -7.20 2.30
N LEU A 361 -15.04 -5.96 2.20
CA LEU A 361 -15.43 -5.01 1.17
C LEU A 361 -14.20 -4.58 0.37
N LEU A 362 -14.09 -5.03 -0.87
CA LEU A 362 -13.14 -4.51 -1.86
C LEU A 362 -13.84 -3.36 -2.60
N ALA A 363 -13.20 -2.21 -2.73
CA ALA A 363 -13.81 -1.06 -3.37
C ALA A 363 -12.88 -0.43 -4.41
N SER A 364 -13.43 -0.05 -5.55
CA SER A 364 -12.69 0.64 -6.61
C SER A 364 -13.62 1.34 -7.60
N ALA A 365 -13.12 2.40 -8.24
CA ALA A 365 -13.74 2.97 -9.45
C ALA A 365 -13.34 2.19 -10.72
N THR A 366 -12.24 1.48 -10.66
CA THR A 366 -11.67 0.69 -11.76
C THR A 366 -11.15 -0.62 -11.20
N PRO A 367 -12.03 -1.57 -10.85
CA PRO A 367 -11.65 -2.83 -10.23
C PRO A 367 -10.55 -3.57 -10.99
N SER A 368 -9.78 -4.41 -10.29
CA SER A 368 -8.84 -5.29 -10.95
C SER A 368 -9.57 -6.34 -11.80
N MET A 369 -8.96 -6.76 -12.91
CA MET A 369 -9.53 -7.83 -13.75
C MET A 369 -9.88 -9.08 -12.94
N ARG A 370 -9.06 -9.39 -11.91
CA ARG A 370 -9.29 -10.54 -11.04
C ARG A 370 -10.53 -10.37 -10.19
N SER A 371 -10.64 -9.26 -9.44
CA SER A 371 -11.77 -9.03 -8.52
C SER A 371 -13.10 -8.94 -9.29
N PHE A 372 -13.11 -8.29 -10.45
CA PHE A 372 -14.31 -8.20 -11.27
C PHE A 372 -14.70 -9.56 -11.91
N ALA A 373 -13.71 -10.37 -12.31
CA ALA A 373 -13.97 -11.74 -12.75
C ALA A 373 -14.51 -12.63 -11.61
N MET A 374 -14.00 -12.47 -10.37
CA MET A 374 -14.54 -13.16 -9.18
C MET A 374 -16.00 -12.75 -8.93
N ALA A 375 -16.32 -11.46 -9.05
CA ALA A 375 -17.70 -10.98 -8.94
C ALA A 375 -18.60 -11.58 -10.04
N GLY A 376 -18.11 -11.68 -11.27
CA GLY A 376 -18.83 -12.30 -12.38
C GLY A 376 -19.09 -13.82 -12.20
N ARG A 377 -18.28 -14.52 -11.39
CA ARG A 377 -18.47 -15.93 -11.02
C ARG A 377 -19.34 -16.13 -9.78
N GLY A 378 -19.64 -15.06 -9.05
CA GLY A 378 -20.35 -15.12 -7.77
C GLY A 378 -19.46 -15.39 -6.55
N ASP A 379 -18.13 -15.40 -6.72
CA ASP A 379 -17.16 -15.50 -5.60
C ASP A 379 -17.20 -14.24 -4.72
N LEU A 380 -17.49 -13.08 -5.33
CA LEU A 380 -17.76 -11.80 -4.66
C LEU A 380 -19.14 -11.29 -5.05
N ARG A 381 -19.87 -10.68 -4.13
CA ARG A 381 -21.11 -9.98 -4.45
C ARG A 381 -20.81 -8.60 -5.00
N LEU A 382 -21.28 -8.30 -6.22
CA LEU A 382 -21.08 -6.99 -6.86
C LEU A 382 -22.08 -5.98 -6.30
N LEU A 383 -21.57 -4.86 -5.79
CA LEU A 383 -22.33 -3.67 -5.41
C LEU A 383 -21.95 -2.52 -6.34
N GLU A 384 -22.90 -1.73 -6.79
CA GLU A 384 -22.64 -0.70 -7.82
C GLU A 384 -23.09 0.70 -7.39
N MET A 385 -22.22 1.67 -7.65
CA MET A 385 -22.49 3.11 -7.47
C MET A 385 -22.13 3.86 -8.77
N PRO A 386 -22.97 3.80 -9.81
CA PRO A 386 -22.64 4.28 -11.14
C PRO A 386 -22.73 5.81 -11.30
N ARG A 387 -23.20 6.57 -10.32
CA ARG A 387 -23.40 8.01 -10.39
C ARG A 387 -22.57 8.74 -9.36
N ARG A 388 -22.10 9.94 -9.72
CA ARG A 388 -21.50 10.88 -8.77
C ARG A 388 -22.54 11.40 -7.76
N VAL A 389 -22.09 11.77 -6.57
CA VAL A 389 -22.93 12.48 -5.59
C VAL A 389 -23.50 13.74 -6.25
N ASN A 390 -24.76 14.06 -5.95
CA ASN A 390 -25.52 15.17 -6.52
C ASN A 390 -25.72 15.06 -8.06
N ASN A 391 -25.64 13.86 -8.63
CA ASN A 391 -25.80 13.60 -10.07
C ASN A 391 -24.89 14.48 -10.96
N ARG A 392 -23.74 14.91 -10.47
CA ARG A 392 -22.79 15.72 -11.24
C ARG A 392 -22.32 14.94 -12.48
N PRO A 393 -22.24 15.59 -13.66
CA PRO A 393 -21.79 14.91 -14.86
C PRO A 393 -20.35 14.48 -14.76
N MET A 394 -20.02 13.41 -15.45
CA MET A 394 -18.64 13.01 -15.68
C MET A 394 -17.94 14.03 -16.59
N PRO A 395 -16.62 14.23 -16.47
CA PRO A 395 -15.90 15.15 -17.32
C PRO A 395 -15.93 14.69 -18.78
N THR A 396 -15.98 15.65 -19.70
CA THR A 396 -15.86 15.37 -21.14
C THR A 396 -14.41 15.07 -21.49
N VAL A 397 -14.16 13.92 -22.12
CA VAL A 397 -12.82 13.51 -22.53
C VAL A 397 -12.66 13.71 -24.04
N HIS A 398 -11.72 14.58 -24.42
CA HIS A 398 -11.33 14.84 -25.80
C HIS A 398 -10.07 14.01 -26.11
N VAL A 399 -10.21 12.95 -26.92
CA VAL A 399 -9.07 12.19 -27.42
C VAL A 399 -8.42 12.96 -28.56
N VAL A 400 -7.13 13.25 -28.42
CA VAL A 400 -6.36 14.02 -29.41
C VAL A 400 -5.35 13.12 -30.09
N ASP A 401 -5.49 12.94 -31.40
CA ASP A 401 -4.54 12.16 -32.21
C ASP A 401 -3.27 12.99 -32.51
N MET A 402 -2.18 12.61 -31.87
CA MET A 402 -0.89 13.27 -32.03
C MET A 402 -0.24 12.99 -33.40
N ARG A 403 -0.70 11.99 -34.13
CA ARG A 403 -0.26 11.71 -35.51
C ARG A 403 -0.77 12.80 -36.46
N GLU A 404 -2.02 13.25 -36.28
CA GLU A 404 -2.61 14.34 -37.03
C GLU A 404 -1.96 15.69 -36.69
N GLU A 405 -1.64 15.92 -35.44
CA GLU A 405 -0.88 17.11 -35.00
C GLU A 405 0.49 17.17 -35.71
N LEU A 406 1.20 16.03 -35.78
CA LEU A 406 2.48 15.94 -36.46
C LEU A 406 2.35 16.21 -37.98
N LYS A 407 1.30 15.71 -38.65
CA LYS A 407 1.01 15.95 -40.06
C LYS A 407 0.74 17.44 -40.34
N LYS A 408 0.12 18.14 -39.38
CA LYS A 408 -0.10 19.59 -39.43
C LYS A 408 1.16 20.41 -39.11
N GLY A 409 2.29 19.75 -38.87
CA GLY A 409 3.57 20.41 -38.56
C GLY A 409 3.79 20.71 -37.08
N ASN A 410 2.86 20.35 -36.19
CA ASN A 410 3.03 20.54 -34.74
C ASN A 410 4.01 19.50 -34.18
N ARG A 411 5.20 19.96 -33.75
CA ARG A 411 6.24 19.13 -33.13
C ARG A 411 6.35 19.31 -31.62
N SER A 412 5.47 20.17 -31.05
CA SER A 412 5.39 20.38 -29.60
C SER A 412 4.93 19.10 -28.88
N VAL A 413 5.19 19.04 -27.57
CA VAL A 413 4.63 18.02 -26.68
C VAL A 413 3.14 18.26 -26.42
N PHE A 414 2.64 19.47 -26.74
CA PHE A 414 1.24 19.83 -26.59
C PHE A 414 0.55 19.97 -27.96
N SER A 415 -0.63 19.39 -28.04
CA SER A 415 -1.53 19.61 -29.17
C SER A 415 -2.15 21.01 -29.13
N GLY A 416 -2.60 21.51 -30.27
CA GLY A 416 -3.34 22.77 -30.34
C GLY A 416 -4.61 22.75 -29.47
N ALA A 417 -5.31 21.61 -29.43
CA ALA A 417 -6.51 21.44 -28.59
C ALA A 417 -6.19 21.58 -27.08
N LEU A 418 -5.11 20.97 -26.60
CA LEU A 418 -4.66 21.08 -25.21
C LEU A 418 -4.28 22.53 -24.86
N VAL A 419 -3.51 23.21 -25.72
CA VAL A 419 -3.11 24.60 -25.50
C VAL A 419 -4.32 25.52 -25.42
N ASN A 420 -5.28 25.38 -26.34
CA ASN A 420 -6.52 26.16 -26.32
C ASN A 420 -7.37 25.86 -25.06
N GLY A 421 -7.41 24.61 -24.61
CA GLY A 421 -8.07 24.23 -23.35
C GLY A 421 -7.42 24.88 -22.13
N LEU A 422 -6.10 24.87 -22.06
CA LEU A 422 -5.32 25.55 -21.00
C LEU A 422 -5.61 27.07 -20.99
N ASP A 423 -5.58 27.72 -22.15
CA ASP A 423 -5.83 29.15 -22.25
C ASP A 423 -7.24 29.52 -21.75
N ARG A 424 -8.27 28.76 -22.15
CA ARG A 424 -9.66 28.94 -21.65
C ARG A 424 -9.75 28.75 -20.13
N CYS A 425 -9.14 27.68 -19.61
CA CYS A 425 -9.13 27.36 -18.18
C CYS A 425 -8.49 28.49 -17.37
N LEU A 426 -7.32 28.96 -17.80
CA LEU A 426 -6.58 30.02 -17.13
C LEU A 426 -7.30 31.38 -17.18
N LYS A 427 -7.89 31.74 -18.32
CA LYS A 427 -8.70 32.96 -18.47
C LYS A 427 -9.95 32.96 -17.59
N SER A 428 -10.54 31.77 -17.37
CA SER A 428 -11.69 31.63 -16.47
C SER A 428 -11.36 31.67 -14.98
N GLY A 429 -10.10 31.90 -14.61
CA GLY A 429 -9.69 31.94 -13.22
C GLY A 429 -9.56 30.54 -12.58
N ARG A 430 -9.60 29.44 -13.32
CA ARG A 430 -9.58 28.07 -12.81
C ARG A 430 -8.16 27.47 -12.84
N GLN A 431 -8.02 26.26 -12.31
CA GLN A 431 -6.78 25.53 -12.24
C GLN A 431 -6.76 24.34 -13.22
N ALA A 432 -5.58 24.00 -13.69
CA ALA A 432 -5.35 22.85 -14.56
C ALA A 432 -4.33 21.88 -13.98
N ILE A 433 -4.50 20.60 -14.34
CA ILE A 433 -3.52 19.54 -14.04
C ILE A 433 -2.97 19.02 -15.37
N LEU A 434 -1.64 18.96 -15.49
CA LEU A 434 -0.94 18.30 -16.59
C LEU A 434 -0.32 17.01 -16.08
N PHE A 435 -0.89 15.91 -16.50
CA PHE A 435 -0.47 14.59 -16.12
C PHE A 435 0.48 13.99 -17.14
N ILE A 436 1.61 13.47 -16.66
CA ILE A 436 2.55 12.68 -17.45
C ILE A 436 2.92 11.41 -16.69
N ASN A 437 2.86 10.29 -17.34
CA ASN A 437 3.29 9.04 -16.71
C ASN A 437 4.80 8.82 -16.95
N ARG A 438 5.62 9.17 -15.93
CA ARG A 438 7.06 8.91 -15.93
C ARG A 438 7.37 7.72 -15.02
N ARG A 439 7.39 6.50 -15.56
CA ARG A 439 8.09 5.38 -14.93
C ARG A 439 9.12 4.81 -15.92
N GLY A 440 10.41 5.03 -15.61
CA GLY A 440 11.54 4.38 -16.26
C GLY A 440 11.97 4.95 -17.60
N PHE A 441 13.17 4.57 -18.03
CA PHE A 441 13.69 4.80 -19.36
C PHE A 441 12.77 4.15 -20.41
N SER A 442 12.59 4.82 -21.55
CA SER A 442 11.84 4.25 -22.69
C SER A 442 12.46 2.92 -23.10
N THR A 443 11.77 1.84 -22.80
CA THR A 443 12.23 0.49 -23.11
C THR A 443 11.66 -0.04 -24.41
N PHE A 444 10.87 0.74 -25.12
CA PHE A 444 10.26 0.33 -26.39
C PHE A 444 10.53 1.33 -27.51
N VAL A 445 10.43 0.84 -28.73
CA VAL A 445 10.59 1.60 -29.96
C VAL A 445 9.23 1.81 -30.60
N SER A 446 8.87 3.05 -30.90
CA SER A 446 7.60 3.41 -31.51
C SER A 446 7.75 4.35 -32.70
N CYS A 447 6.85 4.21 -33.66
CA CYS A 447 6.73 5.14 -34.78
C CYS A 447 5.82 6.31 -34.40
N ARG A 448 6.33 7.53 -34.51
CA ARG A 448 5.55 8.73 -34.23
C ARG A 448 4.55 9.09 -35.33
N SER A 449 4.74 8.54 -36.55
CA SER A 449 3.86 8.83 -37.68
C SER A 449 2.59 7.97 -37.69
N CYS A 450 2.66 6.69 -37.25
CA CYS A 450 1.51 5.80 -37.28
C CYS A 450 1.19 5.14 -35.91
N GLY A 451 2.01 5.36 -34.89
CA GLY A 451 1.80 4.74 -33.56
C GLY A 451 2.31 3.29 -33.45
N TYR A 452 2.84 2.71 -34.54
CA TYR A 452 3.34 1.34 -34.55
C TYR A 452 4.38 1.10 -33.45
N VAL A 453 4.31 -0.06 -32.79
CA VAL A 453 5.29 -0.54 -31.79
C VAL A 453 5.62 -1.98 -32.13
N VAL A 454 6.90 -2.35 -32.02
CA VAL A 454 7.32 -3.73 -32.25
C VAL A 454 6.79 -4.60 -31.11
N THR A 455 5.90 -5.53 -31.45
CA THR A 455 5.28 -6.49 -30.52
C THR A 455 5.80 -7.88 -30.76
N CYS A 456 5.81 -8.70 -29.70
CA CYS A 456 6.14 -10.11 -29.79
C CYS A 456 4.99 -10.88 -30.43
N SER A 457 5.26 -11.63 -31.50
CA SER A 457 4.24 -12.42 -32.21
C SER A 457 3.65 -13.57 -31.38
N GLN A 458 4.37 -14.05 -30.36
CA GLN A 458 3.90 -15.13 -29.48
C GLN A 458 3.18 -14.65 -28.24
N CYS A 459 3.54 -13.45 -27.72
CA CYS A 459 3.08 -12.98 -26.40
C CYS A 459 2.16 -11.77 -26.46
N ASP A 460 2.02 -11.14 -27.64
CA ASP A 460 1.21 -9.92 -27.84
C ASP A 460 1.54 -8.79 -26.86
N VAL A 461 2.82 -8.67 -26.47
CA VAL A 461 3.36 -7.59 -25.65
C VAL A 461 4.45 -6.85 -26.42
N SER A 462 4.65 -5.58 -26.13
CA SER A 462 5.74 -4.79 -26.71
C SER A 462 7.09 -5.41 -26.37
N MET A 463 8.02 -5.41 -27.33
CA MET A 463 9.37 -5.90 -27.12
C MET A 463 10.22 -4.83 -26.45
N THR A 464 11.09 -5.26 -25.52
CA THR A 464 12.01 -4.36 -24.82
C THR A 464 13.28 -4.12 -25.62
N TYR A 465 13.68 -2.89 -25.76
CA TYR A 465 14.95 -2.52 -26.40
C TYR A 465 16.14 -2.66 -25.44
N HIS A 466 17.15 -3.37 -25.86
CA HIS A 466 18.42 -3.55 -25.16
C HIS A 466 19.51 -2.74 -25.87
N SER A 467 19.87 -1.60 -25.30
CA SER A 467 20.82 -0.64 -25.92
C SER A 467 22.23 -1.22 -26.09
N ALA A 468 22.69 -2.04 -25.15
CA ALA A 468 24.03 -2.64 -25.21
C ALA A 468 24.19 -3.63 -26.36
N GLU A 469 23.12 -4.35 -26.70
CA GLU A 469 23.10 -5.39 -27.75
C GLU A 469 22.44 -4.90 -29.04
N ASN A 470 21.81 -3.71 -28.97
CA ASN A 470 21.02 -3.11 -30.07
C ASN A 470 19.96 -4.04 -30.63
N VAL A 471 19.27 -4.77 -29.74
CA VAL A 471 18.19 -5.73 -30.10
C VAL A 471 16.92 -5.44 -29.34
N LEU A 472 15.81 -5.88 -29.89
CA LEU A 472 14.51 -5.96 -29.22
C LEU A 472 14.32 -7.38 -28.68
N ARG A 473 13.90 -7.54 -27.42
CA ARG A 473 13.69 -8.85 -26.79
C ARG A 473 12.36 -8.90 -26.03
N CYS A 474 11.63 -9.99 -26.20
CA CYS A 474 10.45 -10.29 -25.40
C CYS A 474 10.86 -10.98 -24.10
N HIS A 475 10.44 -10.42 -22.94
CA HIS A 475 10.76 -10.97 -21.61
C HIS A 475 9.77 -12.04 -21.10
N TYR A 476 8.85 -12.48 -21.94
CA TYR A 476 7.95 -13.61 -21.64
C TYR A 476 8.38 -14.90 -22.35
N CYS A 477 8.87 -14.80 -23.57
CA CYS A 477 9.26 -15.98 -24.36
C CYS A 477 10.71 -15.95 -24.88
N GLY A 478 11.45 -14.85 -24.67
CA GLY A 478 12.84 -14.71 -25.12
C GLY A 478 13.00 -14.38 -26.60
N GLN A 479 11.93 -14.23 -27.37
CA GLN A 479 12.02 -13.90 -28.80
C GLN A 479 12.82 -12.62 -29.01
N GLU A 480 13.75 -12.62 -29.96
CA GLU A 480 14.54 -11.45 -30.34
C GLU A 480 14.14 -10.93 -31.73
N ALA A 481 14.28 -9.64 -31.93
CA ALA A 481 14.08 -8.96 -33.22
C ALA A 481 15.08 -7.81 -33.38
N ALA A 482 15.44 -7.50 -34.62
CA ALA A 482 16.27 -6.35 -34.93
C ALA A 482 15.48 -5.05 -34.72
N VAL A 483 16.19 -3.97 -34.35
CA VAL A 483 15.60 -2.62 -34.26
C VAL A 483 15.36 -2.10 -35.67
N PRO A 484 14.10 -1.81 -36.05
CA PRO A 484 13.80 -1.31 -37.39
C PRO A 484 14.34 0.11 -37.58
N LYS A 485 15.02 0.36 -38.70
CA LYS A 485 15.50 1.70 -39.08
C LYS A 485 14.39 2.58 -39.66
N VAL A 486 13.41 1.96 -40.30
CA VAL A 486 12.20 2.56 -40.82
C VAL A 486 10.99 1.78 -40.29
N CYS A 487 9.88 2.43 -40.15
CA CYS A 487 8.67 1.80 -39.65
C CYS A 487 8.20 0.69 -40.63
N PRO A 488 8.03 -0.57 -40.18
CA PRO A 488 7.52 -1.65 -41.05
C PRO A 488 6.10 -1.42 -41.55
N GLU A 489 5.30 -0.66 -40.81
CA GLU A 489 3.88 -0.40 -41.11
C GLU A 489 3.70 0.73 -42.15
N CYS A 490 4.40 1.87 -41.95
CA CYS A 490 4.15 3.07 -42.77
C CYS A 490 5.40 3.60 -43.49
N GLY A 491 6.56 2.93 -43.42
CA GLY A 491 7.79 3.34 -44.08
C GLY A 491 8.46 4.60 -43.49
N SER A 492 7.91 5.21 -42.44
CA SER A 492 8.41 6.45 -41.86
C SER A 492 9.76 6.28 -41.17
N PRO A 493 10.71 7.23 -41.31
CA PRO A 493 11.97 7.22 -40.57
C PRO A 493 11.81 7.73 -39.12
N TYR A 494 10.60 8.15 -38.71
CA TYR A 494 10.34 8.66 -37.36
C TYR A 494 10.02 7.56 -36.35
N ILE A 495 10.66 6.40 -36.49
CA ILE A 495 10.63 5.32 -35.51
C ILE A 495 11.79 5.50 -34.54
N LYS A 496 11.50 5.79 -33.26
CA LYS A 496 12.49 6.14 -32.23
C LYS A 496 12.03 5.71 -30.84
N TYR A 497 12.94 5.84 -29.88
CA TYR A 497 12.64 5.68 -28.46
C TYR A 497 11.66 6.75 -28.00
N PHE A 498 10.68 6.34 -27.20
CA PHE A 498 9.65 7.23 -26.67
C PHE A 498 10.04 7.71 -25.26
N GLY A 499 9.99 9.02 -25.00
CA GLY A 499 10.21 9.59 -23.65
C GLY A 499 9.97 11.09 -23.61
N VAL A 500 8.99 11.50 -22.79
CA VAL A 500 8.76 12.90 -22.38
C VAL A 500 8.85 12.95 -20.86
N GLY A 501 9.67 13.86 -20.30
CA GLY A 501 9.83 14.04 -18.84
C GLY A 501 9.00 15.21 -18.31
N THR A 502 8.74 15.24 -17.00
CA THR A 502 8.04 16.33 -16.31
C THR A 502 8.71 17.69 -16.50
N GLN A 503 10.05 17.73 -16.53
CA GLN A 503 10.82 18.94 -16.80
C GLN A 503 10.50 19.53 -18.16
N ARG A 504 10.47 18.70 -19.20
CA ARG A 504 10.15 19.16 -20.56
C ARG A 504 8.72 19.69 -20.68
N VAL A 505 7.79 19.09 -19.94
CA VAL A 505 6.40 19.58 -19.88
C VAL A 505 6.34 20.92 -19.16
N GLU A 506 7.05 21.08 -18.06
CA GLU A 506 7.17 22.34 -17.32
C GLU A 506 7.82 23.45 -18.16
N GLU A 507 8.92 23.16 -18.86
CA GLU A 507 9.59 24.09 -19.80
C GLU A 507 8.63 24.55 -20.90
N GLU A 508 7.86 23.65 -21.48
CA GLU A 508 6.88 23.98 -22.52
C GLU A 508 5.72 24.82 -21.97
N VAL A 509 5.27 24.57 -20.72
CA VAL A 509 4.29 25.42 -20.04
C VAL A 509 4.84 26.84 -19.86
N HIS A 510 6.07 26.98 -19.36
CA HIS A 510 6.69 28.30 -19.17
C HIS A 510 6.91 29.03 -20.49
N ARG A 511 7.21 28.31 -21.57
CA ARG A 511 7.35 28.92 -22.91
C ARG A 511 6.03 29.48 -23.43
N LEU A 512 4.90 28.78 -23.19
CA LEU A 512 3.58 29.16 -23.70
C LEU A 512 2.83 30.12 -22.77
N PHE A 513 3.06 30.01 -21.46
CA PHE A 513 2.39 30.75 -20.40
C PHE A 513 3.41 31.28 -19.37
N PRO A 514 4.30 32.22 -19.74
CA PRO A 514 5.42 32.65 -18.90
C PRO A 514 4.98 33.26 -17.56
N ASP A 515 3.84 33.92 -17.52
CA ASP A 515 3.34 34.64 -16.33
C ASP A 515 2.45 33.75 -15.43
N VAL A 516 2.28 32.45 -15.74
CA VAL A 516 1.39 31.57 -15.00
C VAL A 516 2.18 30.75 -13.96
N PRO A 517 1.92 30.93 -12.65
CA PRO A 517 2.55 30.15 -11.61
C PRO A 517 2.27 28.66 -11.79
N THR A 518 3.34 27.88 -11.92
CA THR A 518 3.30 26.43 -12.13
C THR A 518 4.01 25.70 -11.01
N LEU A 519 3.46 24.59 -10.54
CA LEU A 519 4.09 23.67 -9.61
C LEU A 519 4.38 22.34 -10.28
N ARG A 520 5.52 21.73 -9.95
CA ARG A 520 5.89 20.40 -10.40
C ARG A 520 5.89 19.43 -9.20
N MET A 521 5.24 18.28 -9.37
CA MET A 521 5.16 17.21 -8.39
C MET A 521 5.62 15.88 -8.99
N ASP A 522 6.85 15.51 -8.72
CA ASP A 522 7.47 14.25 -9.10
C ASP A 522 8.37 13.71 -7.97
N ASN A 523 9.02 12.56 -8.20
CA ASN A 523 9.89 11.96 -7.20
C ASN A 523 11.09 12.86 -6.82
N ASP A 524 11.51 13.75 -7.71
CA ASP A 524 12.66 14.63 -7.45
C ASP A 524 12.27 15.80 -6.54
N THR A 525 11.04 16.32 -6.70
CA THR A 525 10.51 17.44 -5.92
C THR A 525 9.89 17.02 -4.58
N THR A 526 9.65 15.70 -4.36
CA THR A 526 8.95 15.16 -3.17
C THR A 526 9.83 14.28 -2.29
N ARG A 527 11.15 14.45 -2.30
CA ARG A 527 12.09 13.62 -1.53
C ARG A 527 12.01 13.82 -0.01
N THR A 528 11.65 15.01 0.45
CA THR A 528 11.55 15.32 1.89
C THR A 528 10.19 14.91 2.43
N LYS A 529 10.14 14.57 3.73
CA LYS A 529 8.96 13.97 4.41
C LYS A 529 7.67 14.76 4.18
N ASP A 530 7.72 16.09 4.18
CA ASP A 530 6.54 16.95 4.11
C ASP A 530 6.37 17.69 2.78
N ALA A 531 7.33 17.55 1.83
CA ALA A 531 7.29 18.26 0.55
C ALA A 531 6.01 17.96 -0.26
N HIS A 532 5.55 16.71 -0.25
CA HIS A 532 4.33 16.29 -0.93
C HIS A 532 3.09 17.02 -0.37
N ALA A 533 2.93 17.05 0.96
CA ALA A 533 1.82 17.72 1.62
C ALA A 533 1.86 19.24 1.40
N THR A 534 3.05 19.83 1.47
CA THR A 534 3.26 21.27 1.24
C THR A 534 2.89 21.68 -0.19
N LEU A 535 3.31 20.92 -1.21
CA LEU A 535 2.99 21.21 -2.61
C LEU A 535 1.49 21.11 -2.87
N ILE A 536 0.81 20.11 -2.31
CA ILE A 536 -0.64 19.96 -2.41
C ILE A 536 -1.36 21.17 -1.79
N GLU A 537 -0.95 21.58 -0.61
CA GLU A 537 -1.57 22.70 0.10
C GLU A 537 -1.36 24.02 -0.63
N ARG A 538 -0.17 24.27 -1.15
CA ARG A 538 0.13 25.45 -1.99
C ARG A 538 -0.77 25.49 -3.24
N PHE A 539 -0.92 24.36 -3.93
CA PHE A 539 -1.81 24.27 -5.10
C PHE A 539 -3.28 24.49 -4.71
N ARG A 540 -3.72 23.90 -3.58
CA ARG A 540 -5.09 24.07 -3.07
C ARG A 540 -5.41 25.55 -2.73
N ARG A 541 -4.44 26.29 -2.16
CA ARG A 541 -4.59 27.72 -1.87
C ARG A 541 -4.57 28.61 -3.10
N GLY A 542 -4.32 28.04 -4.28
CA GLY A 542 -4.28 28.80 -5.53
C GLY A 542 -2.95 29.53 -5.79
N GLU A 543 -1.89 29.21 -5.04
CA GLU A 543 -0.54 29.79 -5.27
C GLU A 543 0.01 29.40 -6.66
N ALA A 544 -0.53 28.37 -7.26
CA ALA A 544 -0.24 28.01 -8.64
C ALA A 544 -1.54 27.67 -9.40
N ARG A 545 -1.49 27.91 -10.70
CA ARG A 545 -2.64 27.70 -11.61
C ARG A 545 -2.49 26.42 -12.40
N ILE A 546 -1.27 25.94 -12.59
CA ILE A 546 -0.97 24.68 -13.28
C ILE A 546 -0.19 23.77 -12.34
N LEU A 547 -0.61 22.52 -12.23
CA LEU A 547 0.13 21.45 -11.55
C LEU A 547 0.60 20.43 -12.57
N VAL A 548 1.90 20.33 -12.77
CA VAL A 548 2.53 19.30 -13.62
C VAL A 548 2.97 18.15 -12.73
N GLY A 549 2.57 16.92 -13.03
CA GLY A 549 3.04 15.81 -12.22
C GLY A 549 2.76 14.42 -12.76
N THR A 550 3.18 13.42 -11.97
CA THR A 550 3.10 12.01 -12.31
C THR A 550 1.95 11.32 -11.55
N GLN A 551 2.00 10.01 -11.40
CA GLN A 551 0.96 9.22 -10.70
C GLN A 551 0.62 9.73 -9.29
N MET A 552 1.48 10.54 -8.68
CA MET A 552 1.24 11.12 -7.35
C MET A 552 0.04 12.08 -7.33
N ILE A 553 -0.25 12.76 -8.46
CA ILE A 553 -1.39 13.69 -8.58
C ILE A 553 -2.70 12.97 -8.98
N ALA A 554 -2.60 11.73 -9.48
CA ALA A 554 -3.76 10.94 -9.88
C ALA A 554 -4.56 10.38 -8.70
N LYS A 555 -3.96 10.31 -7.49
CA LYS A 555 -4.49 9.52 -6.38
C LYS A 555 -4.82 10.37 -5.15
N GLY A 556 -5.99 10.11 -4.54
CA GLY A 556 -6.36 10.57 -3.20
C GLY A 556 -6.49 12.08 -2.98
N LEU A 557 -6.36 12.90 -4.04
CA LEU A 557 -6.38 14.35 -3.94
C LEU A 557 -7.71 14.91 -4.44
N ASP A 558 -8.21 15.91 -3.74
CA ASP A 558 -9.39 16.68 -4.16
C ASP A 558 -9.03 18.15 -4.35
N PHE A 559 -9.27 18.65 -5.57
CA PHE A 559 -9.00 20.02 -5.97
C PHE A 559 -10.27 20.63 -6.60
N PRO A 560 -11.08 21.31 -5.81
CA PRO A 560 -12.37 21.85 -6.30
C PRO A 560 -12.24 22.80 -7.50
N ASN A 561 -11.13 23.56 -7.57
CA ASN A 561 -10.90 24.56 -8.60
C ASN A 561 -10.34 23.97 -9.92
N VAL A 562 -10.03 22.67 -9.96
CA VAL A 562 -9.52 22.03 -11.18
C VAL A 562 -10.68 21.69 -12.11
N THR A 563 -10.74 22.39 -13.24
CA THR A 563 -11.73 22.14 -14.29
C THR A 563 -11.14 21.51 -15.54
N MET A 564 -9.82 21.54 -15.68
CA MET A 564 -9.13 21.02 -16.86
C MET A 564 -8.01 20.05 -16.49
N VAL A 565 -7.93 18.93 -17.19
CA VAL A 565 -6.87 17.94 -17.08
C VAL A 565 -6.28 17.64 -18.46
N GLY A 566 -4.96 17.78 -18.60
CA GLY A 566 -4.20 17.37 -19.78
C GLY A 566 -3.42 16.10 -19.51
N ILE A 567 -3.65 15.05 -20.29
CA ILE A 567 -2.86 13.81 -20.25
C ILE A 567 -1.91 13.85 -21.45
N VAL A 568 -0.62 14.09 -21.18
CA VAL A 568 0.35 14.46 -22.22
C VAL A 568 0.87 13.26 -23.02
N ALA A 569 0.92 12.08 -22.43
CA ALA A 569 1.49 10.90 -23.08
C ALA A 569 0.81 9.60 -22.56
N ALA A 570 -0.41 9.35 -23.04
CA ALA A 570 -1.16 8.14 -22.66
C ALA A 570 -0.44 6.85 -23.08
N ASP A 571 0.26 6.88 -24.20
CA ASP A 571 0.97 5.71 -24.78
C ASP A 571 2.11 5.18 -23.91
N ALA A 572 2.70 6.01 -23.06
CA ALA A 572 3.87 5.63 -22.27
C ALA A 572 3.65 4.39 -21.40
N MET A 573 2.43 4.21 -20.88
CA MET A 573 2.05 2.99 -20.14
C MET A 573 1.52 1.88 -21.02
N LEU A 574 0.75 2.22 -22.03
CA LEU A 574 0.12 1.26 -22.94
C LEU A 574 1.14 0.34 -23.61
N LYS A 575 2.29 0.90 -23.94
CA LYS A 575 3.36 0.23 -24.66
C LYS A 575 4.45 -0.37 -23.74
N LEU A 576 4.20 -0.46 -22.43
CA LEU A 576 5.11 -1.20 -21.55
C LEU A 576 5.05 -2.71 -21.85
N PRO A 577 6.19 -3.43 -21.73
CA PRO A 577 6.24 -4.87 -21.97
C PRO A 577 5.67 -5.67 -20.78
N ASP A 578 4.42 -5.43 -20.44
CA ASP A 578 3.68 -6.12 -19.37
C ASP A 578 2.25 -6.37 -19.85
N TYR A 579 1.74 -7.58 -19.70
CA TYR A 579 0.37 -7.94 -20.11
C TYR A 579 -0.71 -7.11 -19.43
N ARG A 580 -0.38 -6.47 -18.30
CA ARG A 580 -1.27 -5.55 -17.56
C ARG A 580 -1.19 -4.10 -18.02
N SER A 581 -0.42 -3.81 -19.06
CA SER A 581 -0.21 -2.42 -19.51
C SER A 581 -1.51 -1.72 -19.87
N ALA A 582 -2.41 -2.41 -20.57
CA ALA A 582 -3.72 -1.86 -20.93
C ALA A 582 -4.60 -1.65 -19.69
N GLU A 583 -4.68 -2.61 -18.78
CA GLU A 583 -5.41 -2.49 -17.51
C GLU A 583 -4.94 -1.28 -16.69
N ARG A 584 -3.63 -1.16 -16.50
CA ARG A 584 -3.04 -0.03 -15.75
C ARG A 584 -3.27 1.31 -16.45
N THR A 585 -3.21 1.32 -17.77
CA THR A 585 -3.46 2.53 -18.55
C THR A 585 -4.90 2.96 -18.39
N PHE A 586 -5.86 2.05 -18.58
CA PHE A 586 -7.28 2.33 -18.37
C PHE A 586 -7.54 2.87 -16.96
N GLN A 587 -7.05 2.19 -15.93
CA GLN A 587 -7.22 2.58 -14.53
C GLN A 587 -6.68 3.99 -14.28
N LEU A 588 -5.49 4.28 -14.76
CA LEU A 588 -4.85 5.57 -14.57
C LEU A 588 -5.57 6.69 -15.33
N LEU A 589 -5.91 6.46 -16.60
CA LEU A 589 -6.63 7.46 -17.42
C LEU A 589 -7.98 7.81 -16.79
N THR A 590 -8.73 6.81 -16.32
CA THR A 590 -10.02 7.02 -15.66
C THR A 590 -9.87 7.75 -14.32
N GLN A 591 -8.87 7.42 -13.52
CA GLN A 591 -8.60 8.11 -12.25
C GLN A 591 -8.21 9.58 -12.46
N VAL A 592 -7.33 9.85 -13.44
CA VAL A 592 -6.87 11.21 -13.76
C VAL A 592 -8.01 12.02 -14.36
N ALA A 593 -8.77 11.44 -15.27
CA ALA A 593 -9.97 12.09 -15.82
C ALA A 593 -10.97 12.46 -14.71
N GLY A 594 -11.17 11.57 -13.74
CA GLY A 594 -12.04 11.80 -12.60
C GLY A 594 -11.63 12.96 -11.67
N ARG A 595 -10.47 13.60 -11.88
CA ARG A 595 -10.05 14.81 -11.13
C ARG A 595 -10.69 16.09 -11.65
N ALA A 596 -11.09 16.15 -12.92
CA ALA A 596 -11.74 17.32 -13.49
C ALA A 596 -13.20 17.43 -13.05
N GLY A 597 -13.69 18.68 -12.86
CA GLY A 597 -15.10 18.99 -12.67
C GLY A 597 -15.72 18.41 -11.40
N ARG A 598 -15.06 18.57 -10.26
CA ARG A 598 -15.59 18.17 -8.94
C ARG A 598 -16.39 19.26 -8.24
N ALA A 599 -16.23 20.52 -8.65
CA ALA A 599 -17.05 21.65 -8.21
C ALA A 599 -18.22 21.89 -9.19
N ASP A 600 -18.73 23.12 -9.21
CA ASP A 600 -19.94 23.46 -9.99
C ASP A 600 -19.70 23.65 -11.50
N ALA A 601 -18.43 23.66 -11.94
CA ALA A 601 -18.09 23.78 -13.35
C ALA A 601 -17.86 22.41 -14.00
N PRO A 602 -18.30 22.18 -15.25
CA PRO A 602 -18.03 20.96 -15.98
C PRO A 602 -16.52 20.78 -16.20
N GLY A 603 -16.05 19.54 -16.11
CA GLY A 603 -14.65 19.21 -16.31
C GLY A 603 -14.35 18.85 -17.77
N GLU A 604 -13.19 19.30 -18.27
CA GLU A 604 -12.65 18.91 -19.56
C GLU A 604 -11.34 18.13 -19.40
N VAL A 605 -11.15 17.08 -20.19
CA VAL A 605 -9.94 16.26 -20.20
C VAL A 605 -9.42 16.19 -21.63
N PHE A 606 -8.17 16.54 -21.85
CA PHE A 606 -7.48 16.39 -23.14
C PHE A 606 -6.50 15.24 -23.05
N LEU A 607 -6.82 14.14 -23.72
CA LEU A 607 -6.03 12.93 -23.74
C LEU A 607 -5.24 12.83 -25.03
N GLN A 608 -3.94 13.12 -25.00
CA GLN A 608 -3.04 13.04 -26.14
C GLN A 608 -2.47 11.63 -26.31
N THR A 609 -2.62 11.05 -27.50
CA THR A 609 -2.16 9.69 -27.82
C THR A 609 -1.73 9.56 -29.26
N TYR A 610 -0.82 8.63 -29.55
CA TYR A 610 -0.46 8.19 -30.92
C TYR A 610 -1.25 6.95 -31.36
N ASP A 611 -2.15 6.43 -30.48
CA ASP A 611 -2.94 5.21 -30.72
C ASP A 611 -4.38 5.41 -30.23
N PRO A 612 -5.13 6.35 -30.85
CA PRO A 612 -6.47 6.71 -30.40
C PRO A 612 -7.51 5.59 -30.58
N GLU A 613 -7.26 4.65 -31.49
CA GLU A 613 -8.13 3.48 -31.73
C GLU A 613 -7.88 2.34 -30.72
N ASN A 614 -6.96 2.51 -29.77
CA ASN A 614 -6.70 1.51 -28.77
C ASN A 614 -7.89 1.32 -27.83
N TYR A 615 -8.37 0.09 -27.68
CA TYR A 615 -9.57 -0.22 -26.89
C TYR A 615 -9.51 0.31 -25.44
N ALA A 616 -8.31 0.35 -24.81
CA ALA A 616 -8.16 0.88 -23.46
C ALA A 616 -8.29 2.40 -23.42
N VAL A 617 -7.82 3.10 -24.46
CA VAL A 617 -7.97 4.55 -24.62
C VAL A 617 -9.44 4.88 -24.93
N GLU A 618 -10.04 4.17 -25.85
CA GLU A 618 -11.43 4.35 -26.24
C GLU A 618 -12.39 4.12 -25.06
N ALA A 619 -12.23 3.01 -24.34
CA ALA A 619 -13.03 2.73 -23.17
C ALA A 619 -12.80 3.75 -22.03
N ALA A 620 -11.55 4.19 -21.80
CA ALA A 620 -11.25 5.22 -20.81
C ALA A 620 -11.83 6.59 -21.16
N SER A 621 -11.88 6.94 -22.44
CA SER A 621 -12.50 8.20 -22.90
C SER A 621 -14.01 8.25 -22.64
N ARG A 622 -14.68 7.11 -22.73
CA ARG A 622 -16.09 6.92 -22.39
C ARG A 622 -16.34 6.58 -20.92
N GLN A 623 -15.25 6.33 -20.16
CA GLN A 623 -15.29 5.84 -18.78
C GLN A 623 -16.10 4.56 -18.63
N ASP A 624 -16.06 3.71 -19.64
CA ASP A 624 -16.78 2.44 -19.72
C ASP A 624 -15.87 1.29 -19.30
N TYR A 625 -15.89 0.98 -17.99
CA TYR A 625 -15.13 -0.12 -17.44
C TYR A 625 -15.61 -1.49 -17.95
N ARG A 626 -16.92 -1.68 -18.18
CA ARG A 626 -17.46 -2.97 -18.61
C ARG A 626 -16.98 -3.33 -20.01
N ALA A 627 -17.06 -2.39 -20.96
CA ALA A 627 -16.54 -2.59 -22.32
C ALA A 627 -15.02 -2.88 -22.29
N PHE A 628 -14.27 -2.16 -21.46
CA PHE A 628 -12.84 -2.44 -21.26
C PHE A 628 -12.61 -3.85 -20.73
N PHE A 629 -13.32 -4.26 -19.67
CA PHE A 629 -13.19 -5.56 -19.04
C PHE A 629 -13.43 -6.70 -20.04
N GLU A 630 -14.50 -6.65 -20.82
CA GLU A 630 -14.87 -7.67 -21.78
C GLU A 630 -13.77 -7.87 -22.84
N GLU A 631 -13.26 -6.78 -23.42
CA GLU A 631 -12.21 -6.84 -24.43
C GLU A 631 -10.88 -7.31 -23.84
N GLU A 632 -10.47 -6.80 -22.68
CA GLU A 632 -9.26 -7.21 -21.99
C GLU A 632 -9.29 -8.70 -21.62
N MET A 633 -10.42 -9.20 -21.10
CA MET A 633 -10.58 -10.62 -20.77
C MET A 633 -10.54 -11.50 -22.00
N ARG A 634 -11.10 -11.08 -23.15
CA ARG A 634 -11.00 -11.79 -24.42
C ARG A 634 -9.54 -11.92 -24.88
N ARG A 635 -8.77 -10.84 -24.79
CA ARG A 635 -7.33 -10.82 -25.12
C ARG A 635 -6.52 -11.68 -24.21
N ARG A 636 -6.75 -11.60 -22.88
CA ARG A 636 -6.06 -12.46 -21.90
C ARG A 636 -6.34 -13.94 -22.10
N ARG A 637 -7.58 -14.29 -22.44
CA ARG A 637 -7.95 -15.66 -22.75
C ARG A 637 -7.22 -16.17 -23.98
N ARG A 638 -7.17 -15.39 -25.06
CA ARG A 638 -6.46 -15.73 -26.29
C ARG A 638 -4.96 -15.87 -26.07
N ALA A 639 -4.35 -14.97 -25.35
CA ALA A 639 -2.92 -14.96 -25.06
C ALA A 639 -2.53 -15.80 -23.83
N LEU A 640 -3.49 -16.48 -23.21
CA LEU A 640 -3.31 -17.32 -22.03
C LEU A 640 -2.64 -16.55 -20.88
N TYR A 641 -3.16 -15.37 -20.51
CA TYR A 641 -2.70 -14.58 -19.37
C TYR A 641 -3.61 -14.73 -18.12
N PRO A 642 -3.12 -14.38 -16.93
CA PRO A 642 -3.99 -14.33 -15.75
C PRO A 642 -5.24 -13.47 -15.97
N PRO A 643 -6.44 -13.89 -15.50
CA PRO A 643 -6.69 -14.95 -14.50
C PRO A 643 -6.85 -16.37 -15.06
N TYR A 644 -6.62 -16.63 -16.34
CA TYR A 644 -6.73 -17.98 -16.93
C TYR A 644 -5.51 -18.85 -16.66
N THR A 645 -4.39 -18.26 -16.32
CA THR A 645 -3.11 -18.91 -16.05
C THR A 645 -2.44 -18.33 -14.82
N LEU A 646 -1.46 -19.04 -14.29
CA LEU A 646 -0.51 -18.57 -13.30
C LEU A 646 0.84 -18.31 -13.98
N ILE A 647 1.50 -17.23 -13.55
CA ILE A 647 2.89 -16.95 -13.89
C ILE A 647 3.69 -17.03 -12.60
N ALA A 648 4.53 -18.05 -12.47
CA ALA A 648 5.49 -18.16 -11.39
C ALA A 648 6.89 -17.74 -11.89
N ARG A 649 7.61 -16.95 -11.11
CA ARG A 649 8.94 -16.44 -11.43
C ARG A 649 9.91 -16.75 -10.31
N LEU A 650 11.04 -17.37 -10.63
CA LEU A 650 12.23 -17.39 -9.80
C LEU A 650 13.15 -16.26 -10.27
N LEU A 651 13.41 -15.30 -9.39
CA LEU A 651 14.32 -14.19 -9.63
C LEU A 651 15.65 -14.49 -8.96
N PHE A 652 16.71 -14.48 -9.73
CA PHE A 652 18.09 -14.74 -9.30
C PHE A 652 18.89 -13.45 -9.33
N GLU A 653 19.53 -13.09 -8.21
CA GLU A 653 20.40 -11.92 -8.08
C GLU A 653 21.77 -12.33 -7.55
N ALA A 654 22.83 -12.03 -8.32
CA ALA A 654 24.22 -12.33 -7.97
C ALA A 654 25.16 -11.16 -8.31
N ASP A 655 26.38 -11.18 -7.75
CA ASP A 655 27.38 -10.15 -8.05
C ASP A 655 27.86 -10.23 -9.48
N ASP A 656 27.96 -11.44 -10.06
CA ASP A 656 28.33 -11.66 -11.44
C ASP A 656 27.18 -12.26 -12.28
N GLU A 657 27.21 -12.01 -13.60
CA GLU A 657 26.14 -12.43 -14.51
C GLU A 657 26.14 -13.96 -14.71
N LYS A 658 27.29 -14.61 -14.75
CA LYS A 658 27.39 -16.06 -14.99
C LYS A 658 26.75 -16.86 -13.88
N THR A 659 26.98 -16.48 -12.62
CA THR A 659 26.37 -17.12 -11.46
C THR A 659 24.86 -17.01 -11.48
N ALA A 660 24.31 -15.80 -11.77
CA ALA A 660 22.86 -15.62 -11.89
C ALA A 660 22.27 -16.42 -13.05
N GLN A 661 22.95 -16.46 -14.19
CA GLN A 661 22.54 -17.23 -15.37
C GLN A 661 22.52 -18.74 -15.10
N GLN A 662 23.60 -19.28 -14.56
CA GLN A 662 23.72 -20.71 -14.25
C GLN A 662 22.67 -21.16 -13.23
N ALA A 663 22.38 -20.32 -12.22
CA ALA A 663 21.33 -20.59 -11.25
C ALA A 663 19.94 -20.65 -11.91
N ALA A 664 19.63 -19.71 -12.80
CA ALA A 664 18.36 -19.68 -13.53
C ALA A 664 18.20 -20.89 -14.48
N GLU A 665 19.25 -21.25 -15.22
CA GLU A 665 19.25 -22.41 -16.13
C GLU A 665 19.16 -23.73 -15.36
N THR A 666 19.81 -23.82 -14.19
CA THR A 666 19.71 -25.00 -13.32
C THR A 666 18.30 -25.15 -12.77
N ALA A 667 17.67 -24.06 -12.33
CA ALA A 667 16.27 -24.08 -11.89
C ALA A 667 15.32 -24.54 -13.03
N MET A 668 15.56 -24.09 -14.26
CA MET A 668 14.77 -24.53 -15.41
C MET A 668 14.91 -26.06 -15.63
N ARG A 669 16.14 -26.60 -15.62
CA ARG A 669 16.40 -28.03 -15.76
C ARG A 669 15.75 -28.85 -14.63
N LEU A 670 15.78 -28.37 -13.39
CA LEU A 670 15.10 -29.02 -12.27
C LEU A 670 13.59 -29.09 -12.48
N MET A 671 13.01 -28.03 -13.04
CA MET A 671 11.56 -27.99 -13.37
C MET A 671 11.26 -28.92 -14.57
N GLU A 672 12.11 -29.01 -15.57
CA GLU A 672 11.96 -29.96 -16.69
C GLU A 672 11.96 -31.39 -16.16
N THR A 673 12.94 -31.77 -15.34
CA THR A 673 13.03 -33.10 -14.70
C THR A 673 11.79 -33.38 -13.81
N PHE A 674 11.29 -32.36 -13.11
CA PHE A 674 10.06 -32.47 -12.32
C PHE A 674 8.85 -32.82 -13.21
N PHE A 675 8.70 -32.13 -14.36
CA PHE A 675 7.61 -32.42 -15.32
C PHE A 675 7.77 -33.73 -16.05
N GLU A 676 9.00 -34.22 -16.27
CA GLU A 676 9.23 -35.56 -16.83
C GLU A 676 8.70 -36.64 -15.89
N ARG A 677 8.97 -36.52 -14.58
CA ARG A 677 8.48 -37.43 -13.54
C ARG A 677 6.96 -37.31 -13.29
N ARG A 678 6.35 -36.17 -13.66
CA ARG A 678 4.93 -35.86 -13.50
C ARG A 678 4.29 -35.48 -14.82
N ALA A 679 4.29 -36.42 -15.75
CA ALA A 679 3.82 -36.22 -17.11
C ALA A 679 2.40 -35.67 -17.21
N TYR A 680 1.54 -35.98 -16.22
CA TYR A 680 0.17 -35.44 -16.11
C TYR A 680 0.10 -33.91 -15.95
N LEU A 681 1.15 -33.27 -15.42
CA LEU A 681 1.21 -31.81 -15.30
C LEU A 681 1.70 -31.13 -16.58
N LYS A 682 2.43 -31.84 -17.42
CA LYS A 682 3.08 -31.29 -18.63
C LYS A 682 2.06 -30.66 -19.60
N LYS A 683 0.86 -31.23 -19.68
CA LYS A 683 -0.23 -30.72 -20.54
C LYS A 683 -0.76 -29.34 -20.12
N TYR A 684 -0.52 -28.91 -18.87
CA TYR A 684 -0.93 -27.61 -18.35
C TYR A 684 0.16 -26.54 -18.49
N VAL A 685 1.41 -26.96 -18.81
CA VAL A 685 2.55 -26.03 -18.97
C VAL A 685 2.43 -25.34 -20.33
N ILE A 686 2.39 -24.00 -20.31
CA ILE A 686 2.32 -23.15 -21.50
C ILE A 686 3.73 -22.72 -21.92
N ALA A 687 4.54 -22.31 -20.94
CA ALA A 687 5.94 -21.93 -21.17
C ALA A 687 6.77 -22.13 -19.90
N LEU A 688 8.01 -22.58 -20.10
CA LEU A 688 9.07 -22.63 -19.08
C LEU A 688 10.34 -22.06 -19.72
N ARG A 689 10.91 -20.99 -19.15
CA ARG A 689 12.05 -20.28 -19.74
C ARG A 689 13.00 -19.74 -18.67
N ALA A 690 14.30 -19.82 -18.92
CA ALA A 690 15.34 -19.10 -18.20
C ALA A 690 15.87 -17.96 -19.09
N MET A 691 15.97 -16.75 -18.57
CA MET A 691 16.39 -15.58 -19.34
C MET A 691 16.88 -14.44 -18.44
N ALA A 692 17.65 -13.51 -18.99
CA ALA A 692 18.00 -12.28 -18.29
C ALA A 692 16.77 -11.42 -18.00
N CYS A 693 16.74 -10.75 -16.84
CA CYS A 693 15.68 -9.80 -16.54
C CYS A 693 15.70 -8.58 -17.49
N PRO A 694 14.56 -7.88 -17.70
CA PRO A 694 14.50 -6.63 -18.48
C PRO A 694 15.51 -5.60 -18.00
N ILE A 695 15.63 -5.44 -16.68
CA ILE A 695 16.69 -4.66 -16.05
C ILE A 695 17.75 -5.66 -15.58
N LYS A 696 18.80 -5.80 -16.36
CA LYS A 696 19.87 -6.79 -16.15
C LYS A 696 20.65 -6.57 -14.84
N LYS A 697 20.71 -5.33 -14.32
CA LYS A 697 21.48 -5.00 -13.13
C LYS A 697 20.79 -3.97 -12.26
N ILE A 698 20.64 -4.24 -10.97
CA ILE A 698 20.12 -3.30 -9.96
C ILE A 698 21.06 -3.28 -8.76
N LYS A 699 21.47 -2.10 -8.30
CA LYS A 699 22.38 -1.89 -7.16
C LYS A 699 23.63 -2.78 -7.22
N GLY A 700 24.20 -2.92 -8.42
CA GLY A 700 25.40 -3.74 -8.64
C GLY A 700 25.14 -5.23 -8.85
N LYS A 701 23.97 -5.76 -8.52
CA LYS A 701 23.61 -7.18 -8.70
C LYS A 701 23.09 -7.48 -10.09
N SER A 702 23.61 -8.52 -10.73
CA SER A 702 23.12 -9.05 -12.01
C SER A 702 21.87 -9.89 -11.78
N ARG A 703 20.89 -9.82 -12.71
CA ARG A 703 19.54 -10.36 -12.52
C ARG A 703 19.16 -11.28 -13.67
N TRP A 704 18.80 -12.51 -13.32
CA TRP A 704 18.24 -13.52 -14.21
C TRP A 704 16.95 -14.07 -13.65
N GLN A 705 16.13 -14.70 -14.48
CA GLN A 705 14.85 -15.24 -14.05
C GLN A 705 14.55 -16.57 -14.74
N THR A 706 13.87 -17.47 -14.02
CA THR A 706 13.18 -18.63 -14.58
C THR A 706 11.69 -18.41 -14.42
N THR A 707 10.95 -18.45 -15.52
CA THR A 707 9.51 -18.22 -15.55
C THR A 707 8.76 -19.48 -15.96
N LEU A 708 7.72 -19.81 -15.20
CA LEU A 708 6.74 -20.85 -15.51
C LEU A 708 5.40 -20.20 -15.77
N LYS A 709 4.82 -20.41 -16.95
CA LYS A 709 3.43 -20.05 -17.26
C LYS A 709 2.62 -21.34 -17.35
N ILE A 710 1.64 -21.49 -16.50
CA ILE A 710 0.86 -22.73 -16.34
C ILE A 710 -0.62 -22.40 -16.18
N VAL A 711 -1.52 -23.31 -16.58
CA VAL A 711 -2.97 -23.12 -16.41
C VAL A 711 -3.31 -22.99 -14.91
N ASP A 712 -4.19 -22.05 -14.55
CA ASP A 712 -4.62 -21.86 -13.16
C ASP A 712 -5.64 -22.92 -12.75
N GLN A 713 -5.14 -24.02 -12.20
CA GLN A 713 -5.95 -25.11 -11.64
C GLN A 713 -5.33 -25.64 -10.34
N PRO A 714 -6.12 -26.21 -9.43
CA PRO A 714 -5.62 -26.73 -8.16
C PRO A 714 -4.45 -27.69 -8.28
N ILE A 715 -4.49 -28.61 -9.26
CA ILE A 715 -3.43 -29.60 -9.51
C ILE A 715 -2.09 -28.93 -9.89
N CYS A 716 -2.11 -27.73 -10.47
CA CYS A 716 -0.91 -27.01 -10.88
C CYS A 716 -0.18 -26.36 -9.70
N GLN A 717 -0.78 -26.30 -8.51
CA GLN A 717 -0.12 -25.81 -7.30
C GLN A 717 1.10 -26.65 -6.91
N GLU A 718 1.13 -27.92 -7.31
CA GLU A 718 2.29 -28.79 -7.11
C GLU A 718 3.53 -28.29 -7.86
N ALA A 719 3.35 -27.77 -9.07
CA ALA A 719 4.45 -27.17 -9.85
C ALA A 719 4.93 -25.85 -9.24
N VAL A 720 4.01 -25.04 -8.71
CA VAL A 720 4.34 -23.80 -7.98
C VAL A 720 5.08 -24.11 -6.69
N GLY A 721 4.64 -25.14 -5.95
CA GLY A 721 5.35 -25.64 -4.76
C GLY A 721 6.78 -26.06 -5.08
N LYS A 722 7.00 -26.77 -6.22
CA LYS A 722 8.34 -27.16 -6.66
C LYS A 722 9.25 -25.96 -6.98
N MET A 723 8.72 -24.93 -7.66
CA MET A 723 9.49 -23.68 -7.87
C MET A 723 9.92 -23.04 -6.56
N SER A 724 9.06 -23.10 -5.59
CA SER A 724 9.30 -22.58 -4.25
C SER A 724 10.39 -23.35 -3.51
N GLU A 725 10.35 -24.68 -3.56
CA GLU A 725 11.42 -25.52 -3.01
C GLU A 725 12.78 -25.18 -3.64
N ILE A 726 12.80 -24.95 -4.95
CA ILE A 726 14.02 -24.52 -5.66
C ILE A 726 14.50 -23.16 -5.14
N ALA A 727 13.58 -22.23 -4.89
CA ALA A 727 13.93 -20.91 -4.35
C ALA A 727 14.48 -20.98 -2.91
N ALA A 728 13.98 -21.91 -2.11
CA ALA A 728 14.43 -22.12 -0.73
C ALA A 728 15.78 -22.86 -0.63
N ALA A 729 16.17 -23.58 -1.69
CA ALA A 729 17.44 -24.29 -1.69
C ALA A 729 18.62 -23.31 -1.79
N PRO A 730 19.65 -23.47 -0.93
CA PRO A 730 20.81 -22.58 -0.94
C PRO A 730 21.53 -22.62 -2.30
N THR A 731 21.67 -21.48 -2.94
CA THR A 731 22.48 -21.35 -4.16
C THR A 731 23.69 -20.50 -3.84
N ALA A 732 24.89 -21.06 -3.95
CA ALA A 732 26.12 -20.37 -3.60
C ALA A 732 26.28 -19.06 -4.40
N GLY A 733 26.42 -17.93 -3.68
CA GLY A 733 26.62 -16.60 -4.28
C GLY A 733 25.42 -15.99 -4.98
N CYS A 734 24.23 -16.61 -4.91
CA CYS A 734 23.04 -16.13 -5.58
C CYS A 734 21.82 -16.09 -4.64
N LEU A 735 21.14 -14.96 -4.59
CA LEU A 735 19.85 -14.83 -3.93
C LEU A 735 18.75 -15.27 -4.90
N CYS A 736 17.87 -16.18 -4.49
CA CYS A 736 16.70 -16.59 -5.25
C CYS A 736 15.41 -16.18 -4.54
N VAL A 737 14.45 -15.65 -5.31
CA VAL A 737 13.12 -15.26 -4.80
C VAL A 737 12.04 -15.83 -5.70
N CYS A 738 11.08 -16.57 -5.13
CA CYS A 738 9.90 -17.05 -5.83
C CYS A 738 8.76 -16.02 -5.75
N GLN A 739 8.16 -15.71 -6.89
CA GLN A 739 7.04 -14.77 -7.01
C GLN A 739 5.93 -15.37 -7.87
N ILE A 740 4.69 -15.30 -7.38
CA ILE A 740 3.50 -15.75 -8.13
C ILE A 740 2.75 -14.53 -8.64
N ASN A 741 2.43 -14.51 -9.92
CA ASN A 741 1.80 -13.38 -10.61
C ASN A 741 2.48 -12.04 -10.25
N PRO A 742 3.81 -11.92 -10.42
CA PRO A 742 4.58 -10.77 -9.94
C PRO A 742 3.95 -9.46 -10.39
N SER A 743 4.03 -8.43 -9.56
CA SER A 743 3.48 -7.10 -9.85
C SER A 743 4.07 -6.47 -11.11
N SER A 744 5.30 -6.83 -11.47
CA SER A 744 5.98 -6.43 -12.70
C SER A 744 6.93 -7.53 -13.16
N MET A 745 7.04 -7.69 -14.47
CA MET A 745 8.05 -8.56 -15.08
C MET A 745 9.38 -7.80 -15.31
N MET A 746 9.44 -6.52 -15.04
CA MET A 746 10.65 -5.69 -15.14
C MET A 746 11.58 -5.82 -13.94
#